data_dbff0c055488d6b2e40146db4cf27792
#
_entry.id   dbff0c055488d6b2e40146db4cf27792
#
_cell.length_a   1.000
_cell.length_b   1.000
_cell.length_c   1.000
_cell.angle_alpha   90.00
_cell.angle_beta   90.00
_cell.angle_gamma   90.00
#
_symmetry.space_group_name_H-M   'P 1'
#
loop_
_entity.id
_entity.type
_entity.pdbx_description
1 polymer ?
#
loop_
_entity_poly.entity_id
_entity_poly.type
_entity_poly.pdbx_seq_one_letter_code
_entity_poly.pdbx_strand_id
1 'polypeptide(L)'
;MRVALFLLVVSAAAGCGDNAPGSLSLFYPVLPPVTGEAQVASAGQVTAASELLTGPATSGMVGDFFLANDKVKFIVSAPTRVIGVIPQGGNLVDAALLGAGGEQTNEDHFGEIAMIYALGRTCDHQRIEILRDGKGGGIAALRAIGVSGNNDFINLRGAGLPVDSVVDPINEDGVLCATTYVLPPGSTSLEVYHTLFNPTDDLVRGPLGTIADTGGNTEAWGNRRGFERSGVEALTSPQATAIDFVVYQAPGVSYGIIPRHNAATVNSTLLISGVSLFLLGVDQLLDILDRDLDFLILGPQRGITRAYDLVVGTDASAIDTKYRTTLAKPLRDLAGRVDWSVGGPAKGARVGVYEDANSDGQLDNNPDGAKDPILTYFDVGADGAFTGKIPDQSNLLVRAEVKDVGRSPAAAAGTAVMLTVPSPIQVDYDVVDAATNAPIPARLLVIGQHPASPDPRLYETFDRMTGVVQSLHTVGDGTDPVLELPAGGTYRVFASRGTEWSVADVKVTSQPPAPIRLALQHVAPAIGYFSTEWHVHQVGSPDSPVLSEERLRSAASSGVEMFAVTDHDYVSDLQPLVKKLGLERITRALPGIEVTPFAYGHFNAWPIQPLDDSPNRGAIDWAQGAMGDLAMTPREIYEAMRARGAKMVQINHPRSTGFGQFQAFFDRAALSFDYTRRTIFGDFAKASVPNEILRLPEESLWDDTFNALEVWNGFGTSDSDGDGVVELVSLDRVLRDWFNMLSMGFFVTPTGNSDTHTSVSDPMGMPRTYVRVSNDSSAVLDTAAAADEVIATLSGKTATGTNVARDIIVTDGPMLEVGASGQPAIGRVVSATSGTVLLNVTVTSPDWADFDTIEVFANQTPQTPPGTVTSLVPLRCWTTRIATLDANDPCKLAPLAPAVLAVDKRTDAPGPRRFATTTITINAGEIPTRAGKTGNDAWLVIRVRGDRGIFPIMSNGILSDAALFSTVLTGTVDEIHTALAHKGAPAQAFTSPIFIDFDGDGYRAPFAP
;
A
#
# COMPACT_ATOMS: atom_id res chain seq x y z
N MET A 1 16.42 20.18 53.49
CA MET A 1 16.09 19.11 54.42
C MET A 1 15.16 18.11 53.73
N ARG A 2 15.66 17.44 52.67
CA ARG A 2 15.08 16.27 51.96
C ARG A 2 16.17 15.61 51.13
N VAL A 3 17.27 15.23 51.84
CA VAL A 3 18.38 14.41 51.31
C VAL A 3 18.74 13.47 52.45
N ALA A 4 18.04 12.37 52.55
CA ALA A 4 18.44 11.22 53.35
C ALA A 4 17.29 10.18 53.35
N LEU A 5 17.11 9.44 52.21
CA LEU A 5 16.43 8.12 52.27
C LEU A 5 16.60 7.38 50.92
N PHE A 6 17.86 7.25 50.46
CA PHE A 6 18.19 6.40 49.29
C PHE A 6 19.52 5.69 49.52
N LEU A 7 19.73 5.13 50.66
CA LEU A 7 20.89 4.32 50.93
C LEU A 7 20.52 3.26 51.98
N LEU A 8 19.84 2.22 51.56
CA LEU A 8 19.79 0.93 52.30
C LEU A 8 18.86 -0.05 51.57
N VAL A 9 19.26 -0.61 50.44
CA VAL A 9 18.98 -1.99 50.03
C VAL A 9 19.94 -2.32 48.87
N VAL A 10 21.19 -2.50 49.17
CA VAL A 10 22.15 -3.24 48.35
C VAL A 10 23.10 -3.97 49.31
N SER A 11 22.69 -5.11 49.77
CA SER A 11 23.63 -6.12 50.23
C SER A 11 22.85 -7.42 50.49
N ALA A 12 22.89 -8.31 49.53
CA ALA A 12 22.95 -9.75 49.69
C ALA A 12 22.58 -10.47 48.36
N ALA A 13 23.55 -10.71 47.53
CA ALA A 13 23.63 -11.92 46.69
C ALA A 13 25.03 -11.97 46.05
N ALA A 14 26.01 -12.38 46.80
CA ALA A 14 27.28 -12.83 46.23
C ALA A 14 27.13 -14.26 45.73
N GLY A 15 26.97 -14.39 44.41
CA GLY A 15 27.07 -15.67 43.72
C GLY A 15 28.04 -15.46 42.55
N CYS A 16 29.15 -16.17 42.58
CA CYS A 16 30.24 -16.09 41.61
C CYS A 16 29.81 -16.34 40.17
N GLY A 17 30.05 -15.37 39.31
CA GLY A 17 29.93 -15.41 37.85
C GLY A 17 30.20 -14.01 37.32
N ASP A 18 31.11 -13.84 36.42
CA ASP A 18 31.65 -12.60 35.83
C ASP A 18 30.73 -11.34 35.96
N ASN A 19 30.84 -10.67 37.09
CA ASN A 19 30.21 -9.38 37.34
C ASN A 19 31.13 -8.26 36.86
N ALA A 20 31.21 -8.05 35.53
CA ALA A 20 31.61 -6.76 35.03
C ALA A 20 30.48 -5.77 35.40
N PRO A 21 30.80 -4.60 36.05
CA PRO A 21 29.78 -3.60 36.29
C PRO A 21 29.24 -3.14 34.94
N GLY A 22 27.92 -3.28 34.79
CA GLY A 22 27.23 -2.92 33.55
C GLY A 22 27.04 -4.10 32.58
N SER A 23 26.12 -5.00 32.84
CA SER A 23 25.68 -5.99 31.88
C SER A 23 24.18 -5.85 31.64
N LEU A 24 23.74 -6.18 30.39
CA LEU A 24 22.34 -6.18 29.98
C LEU A 24 21.46 -6.99 30.96
N SER A 25 22.00 -8.08 31.52
CA SER A 25 21.30 -8.98 32.43
C SER A 25 20.83 -8.31 33.73
N LEU A 26 21.43 -7.21 34.16
CA LEU A 26 21.01 -6.47 35.36
C LEU A 26 19.65 -5.76 35.19
N PHE A 27 19.22 -5.58 33.94
CA PHE A 27 18.00 -4.84 33.59
C PHE A 27 16.89 -5.78 33.11
N TYR A 28 17.11 -7.10 33.10
CA TYR A 28 16.07 -8.05 32.72
C TYR A 28 14.92 -8.05 33.71
N PRO A 29 13.66 -8.28 33.23
CA PRO A 29 12.52 -8.46 34.11
C PRO A 29 12.74 -9.65 35.05
N VAL A 30 12.30 -9.48 36.30
CA VAL A 30 12.29 -10.56 37.29
C VAL A 30 11.09 -11.47 37.04
N LEU A 31 11.35 -12.72 36.68
CA LEU A 31 10.30 -13.69 36.42
C LEU A 31 9.71 -14.26 37.74
N PRO A 32 8.39 -14.50 37.80
CA PRO A 32 7.77 -15.17 38.92
C PRO A 32 8.39 -16.55 39.18
N PRO A 33 8.37 -17.04 40.42
CA PRO A 33 8.85 -18.40 40.73
C PRO A 33 7.94 -19.46 40.10
N VAL A 34 8.47 -20.67 39.91
CA VAL A 34 7.68 -21.84 39.53
C VAL A 34 6.71 -22.21 40.65
N THR A 35 5.45 -22.42 40.31
CA THR A 35 4.39 -22.63 41.30
C THR A 35 4.22 -24.09 41.75
N GLY A 36 4.74 -25.06 40.97
CA GLY A 36 4.54 -26.50 41.22
C GLY A 36 3.17 -27.03 40.79
N GLU A 37 2.35 -26.20 40.13
CA GLU A 37 1.04 -26.58 39.61
C GLU A 37 1.12 -27.35 38.27
N ALA A 38 -0.03 -27.83 37.77
CA ALA A 38 -0.09 -28.47 36.48
C ALA A 38 0.34 -27.52 35.36
N GLN A 39 1.00 -28.02 34.35
CA GLN A 39 1.41 -27.25 33.20
C GLN A 39 0.18 -26.76 32.42
N VAL A 40 -0.01 -25.45 32.33
CA VAL A 40 -1.10 -24.79 31.58
C VAL A 40 -0.53 -23.90 30.49
N ALA A 41 0.71 -23.43 30.63
CA ALA A 41 1.44 -22.67 29.62
C ALA A 41 2.65 -23.47 29.15
N SER A 42 3.12 -23.25 27.92
CA SER A 42 4.27 -23.93 27.34
C SER A 42 5.07 -23.00 26.44
N ALA A 43 6.38 -23.20 26.39
CA ALA A 43 7.26 -22.57 25.42
C ALA A 43 8.25 -23.60 24.88
N GLY A 44 8.60 -23.47 23.62
CA GLY A 44 9.52 -24.38 22.94
C GLY A 44 9.92 -23.87 21.58
N GLN A 45 10.73 -24.66 20.87
CA GLN A 45 11.02 -24.44 19.46
C GLN A 45 10.01 -25.23 18.62
N VAL A 46 9.54 -24.65 17.55
CA VAL A 46 8.66 -25.31 16.56
C VAL A 46 9.46 -26.35 15.80
N THR A 47 9.02 -27.59 15.88
CA THR A 47 9.73 -28.75 15.27
C THR A 47 8.98 -29.37 14.11
N ALA A 48 7.70 -29.04 13.96
CA ALA A 48 6.84 -29.55 12.89
C ALA A 48 5.85 -28.49 12.41
N ALA A 49 5.49 -28.52 11.14
CA ALA A 49 4.53 -27.58 10.55
C ALA A 49 3.14 -27.62 11.25
N SER A 50 2.75 -28.76 11.83
CA SER A 50 1.51 -28.89 12.59
C SER A 50 1.49 -28.10 13.91
N GLU A 51 2.62 -27.60 14.35
CA GLU A 51 2.77 -26.75 15.52
C GLU A 51 2.64 -25.25 15.20
N LEU A 52 2.59 -24.87 13.93
CA LEU A 52 2.42 -23.49 13.48
C LEU A 52 0.97 -23.03 13.59
N LEU A 53 0.74 -21.73 13.65
CA LEU A 53 -0.57 -21.13 13.51
C LEU A 53 -1.02 -21.18 12.03
N THR A 54 -2.31 -20.95 11.80
CA THR A 54 -2.92 -20.84 10.48
C THR A 54 -3.81 -19.60 10.43
N GLY A 55 -3.85 -18.93 9.28
CA GLY A 55 -4.63 -17.72 9.08
C GLY A 55 -4.15 -16.91 7.87
N PRO A 56 -4.79 -15.78 7.57
CA PRO A 56 -4.46 -14.98 6.41
C PRO A 56 -3.05 -14.36 6.40
N ALA A 57 -2.48 -14.08 7.59
CA ALA A 57 -1.19 -13.38 7.73
C ALA A 57 -0.09 -14.24 8.35
N THR A 58 -0.31 -15.56 8.50
CA THR A 58 0.69 -16.42 9.13
C THR A 58 2.02 -16.42 8.41
N SER A 59 3.09 -16.19 9.16
CA SER A 59 4.47 -16.18 8.67
C SER A 59 5.41 -17.12 9.43
N GLY A 60 4.94 -17.79 10.49
CA GLY A 60 5.70 -18.71 11.31
C GLY A 60 6.25 -19.91 10.53
N MET A 61 7.43 -20.40 10.93
CA MET A 61 8.12 -21.50 10.28
C MET A 61 8.66 -22.55 11.28
N VAL A 62 8.94 -23.73 10.79
CA VAL A 62 9.71 -24.73 11.55
C VAL A 62 11.10 -24.15 11.86
N GLY A 63 11.48 -24.21 13.14
CA GLY A 63 12.69 -23.58 13.66
C GLY A 63 12.44 -22.32 14.47
N ASP A 64 11.28 -21.68 14.32
CA ASP A 64 10.82 -20.59 15.18
C ASP A 64 10.50 -21.08 16.60
N PHE A 65 10.11 -20.17 17.46
CA PHE A 65 9.79 -20.47 18.85
C PHE A 65 8.31 -20.17 19.12
N PHE A 66 7.71 -20.87 20.05
CA PHE A 66 6.32 -20.65 20.43
C PHE A 66 6.15 -20.43 21.92
N LEU A 67 5.08 -19.68 22.26
CA LEU A 67 4.47 -19.65 23.59
C LEU A 67 2.99 -19.96 23.41
N ALA A 68 2.46 -20.87 24.21
CA ALA A 68 1.05 -21.25 24.15
C ALA A 68 0.49 -21.56 25.54
N ASN A 69 -0.81 -21.37 25.68
CA ASN A 69 -1.62 -21.89 26.79
C ASN A 69 -2.95 -22.43 26.23
N ASP A 70 -3.94 -22.64 27.05
CA ASP A 70 -5.27 -23.14 26.66
C ASP A 70 -6.14 -22.13 25.88
N LYS A 71 -5.69 -20.88 25.69
CA LYS A 71 -6.47 -19.80 25.08
C LYS A 71 -5.81 -19.13 23.91
N VAL A 72 -4.48 -19.05 23.91
CA VAL A 72 -3.71 -18.31 22.90
C VAL A 72 -2.43 -19.04 22.55
N LYS A 73 -1.97 -18.78 21.33
CA LYS A 73 -0.66 -19.16 20.87
C LYS A 73 0.02 -18.00 20.15
N PHE A 74 1.33 -17.91 20.37
CA PHE A 74 2.21 -16.89 19.80
C PHE A 74 3.40 -17.58 19.16
N ILE A 75 3.88 -17.06 18.02
CA ILE A 75 5.13 -17.49 17.38
C ILE A 75 6.13 -16.34 17.42
N VAL A 76 7.35 -16.64 17.82
CA VAL A 76 8.50 -15.75 17.81
C VAL A 76 9.47 -16.26 16.77
N SER A 77 9.83 -15.44 15.79
CA SER A 77 10.72 -15.82 14.70
C SER A 77 12.10 -16.22 15.20
N ALA A 78 12.76 -17.16 14.52
CA ALA A 78 14.16 -17.46 14.78
C ALA A 78 15.05 -16.23 14.51
N PRO A 79 16.16 -16.04 15.23
CA PRO A 79 17.04 -14.87 15.04
C PRO A 79 17.56 -14.68 13.62
N THR A 80 17.71 -15.79 12.87
CA THR A 80 18.23 -15.76 11.49
C THR A 80 17.16 -15.48 10.44
N ARG A 81 15.92 -15.23 10.85
CA ARG A 81 14.84 -14.93 9.91
C ARG A 81 14.74 -13.45 9.65
N VAL A 82 14.54 -13.13 8.39
CA VAL A 82 14.16 -11.79 7.92
C VAL A 82 12.70 -11.84 7.52
N ILE A 83 11.91 -10.89 8.02
CA ILE A 83 10.48 -10.82 7.78
C ILE A 83 10.12 -9.36 7.48
N GLY A 84 10.00 -9.04 6.19
CA GLY A 84 9.44 -7.77 5.72
C GLY A 84 10.03 -6.49 6.35
N VAL A 85 9.14 -5.71 6.95
CA VAL A 85 9.42 -4.36 7.47
C VAL A 85 10.53 -4.32 8.54
N ILE A 86 10.68 -5.39 9.31
CA ILE A 86 11.73 -5.51 10.31
C ILE A 86 12.74 -6.55 9.83
N PRO A 87 13.92 -6.13 9.40
CA PRO A 87 14.89 -7.03 8.77
C PRO A 87 15.59 -8.01 9.73
N GLN A 88 15.32 -7.94 11.02
CA GLN A 88 15.93 -8.81 12.02
C GLN A 88 14.91 -9.76 12.64
N GLY A 89 15.29 -11.01 12.88
CA GLY A 89 14.46 -12.00 13.56
C GLY A 89 14.44 -11.85 15.08
N GLY A 90 13.79 -12.81 15.76
CA GLY A 90 13.59 -12.77 17.20
C GLY A 90 12.37 -11.98 17.65
N ASN A 91 11.55 -11.57 16.72
CA ASN A 91 10.32 -10.79 16.90
C ASN A 91 9.09 -11.68 16.97
N LEU A 92 8.00 -11.16 17.51
CA LEU A 92 6.71 -11.82 17.48
C LEU A 92 6.09 -11.67 16.09
N VAL A 93 5.69 -12.80 15.48
CA VAL A 93 5.27 -12.84 14.07
C VAL A 93 3.89 -13.43 13.84
N ASP A 94 3.39 -14.29 14.73
CA ASP A 94 2.00 -14.77 14.66
C ASP A 94 1.37 -14.75 16.05
N ALA A 95 0.06 -14.52 16.10
CA ALA A 95 -0.71 -14.53 17.33
C ALA A 95 -2.18 -14.88 17.06
N ALA A 96 -2.73 -15.89 17.73
CA ALA A 96 -4.14 -16.24 17.57
C ALA A 96 -4.77 -16.73 18.87
N LEU A 97 -6.09 -16.53 18.96
CA LEU A 97 -6.93 -17.22 19.93
C LEU A 97 -7.00 -18.72 19.56
N LEU A 98 -7.11 -19.56 20.58
CA LEU A 98 -7.41 -20.97 20.42
C LEU A 98 -8.86 -21.24 20.82
N GLY A 99 -9.50 -22.19 20.15
CA GLY A 99 -10.84 -22.66 20.47
C GLY A 99 -10.89 -23.38 21.84
N ALA A 100 -12.10 -23.73 22.29
CA ALA A 100 -12.32 -24.29 23.62
C ALA A 100 -11.59 -25.61 23.91
N GLY A 101 -11.16 -26.33 22.88
CA GLY A 101 -10.36 -27.56 22.96
C GLY A 101 -8.89 -27.35 22.67
N GLY A 102 -8.44 -26.12 22.48
CA GLY A 102 -7.09 -25.79 22.04
C GLY A 102 -6.89 -25.93 20.52
N GLU A 103 -7.98 -26.09 19.77
CA GLU A 103 -7.94 -26.12 18.30
C GLU A 103 -7.64 -24.73 17.71
N GLN A 104 -7.01 -24.72 16.54
CA GLN A 104 -6.72 -23.49 15.81
C GLN A 104 -8.00 -22.87 15.25
N THR A 105 -8.11 -21.54 15.34
CA THR A 105 -9.25 -20.78 14.80
C THR A 105 -9.10 -20.40 13.33
N ASN A 106 -7.89 -20.51 12.77
CA ASN A 106 -7.52 -19.99 11.45
C ASN A 106 -7.69 -18.48 11.28
N GLU A 107 -7.66 -17.75 12.39
CA GLU A 107 -7.87 -16.30 12.46
C GLU A 107 -6.57 -15.57 12.86
N ASP A 108 -5.42 -16.04 12.39
CA ASP A 108 -4.19 -15.29 12.54
C ASP A 108 -4.11 -14.23 11.44
N HIS A 109 -4.27 -12.97 11.87
CA HIS A 109 -4.14 -11.77 11.06
C HIS A 109 -2.95 -10.92 11.50
N PHE A 110 -2.07 -11.47 12.31
CA PHE A 110 -0.97 -10.77 12.91
C PHE A 110 0.26 -10.85 12.01
N GLY A 111 0.93 -9.73 11.78
CA GLY A 111 2.17 -9.69 10.99
C GLY A 111 3.39 -9.76 11.90
N GLU A 112 3.93 -8.60 12.31
CA GLU A 112 5.13 -8.57 13.13
C GLU A 112 5.06 -7.46 14.17
N ILE A 113 5.58 -7.72 15.40
CA ILE A 113 5.88 -6.69 16.39
C ILE A 113 7.33 -6.79 16.82
N ALA A 114 8.05 -5.69 16.69
CA ALA A 114 9.45 -5.57 17.08
C ALA A 114 9.75 -4.34 17.91
N MET A 115 10.87 -4.36 18.63
CA MET A 115 11.41 -3.20 19.31
C MET A 115 11.93 -2.20 18.29
N ILE A 116 11.63 -0.91 18.52
CA ILE A 116 12.26 0.19 17.81
C ILE A 116 12.75 1.23 18.83
N TYR A 117 13.92 1.80 18.60
CA TYR A 117 14.43 2.90 19.41
C TYR A 117 15.23 3.88 18.55
N ALA A 118 15.48 5.07 19.10
CA ALA A 118 16.20 6.13 18.41
C ALA A 118 15.68 6.41 16.97
N LEU A 119 14.37 6.17 16.73
CA LEU A 119 13.67 6.44 15.47
C LEU A 119 14.23 5.74 14.20
N GLY A 120 14.89 4.62 14.34
CA GLY A 120 15.44 3.89 13.20
C GLY A 120 16.33 2.72 13.59
N ARG A 121 16.44 2.44 14.87
CA ARG A 121 17.19 1.29 15.38
C ARG A 121 16.26 0.21 15.89
N THR A 122 16.65 -1.02 15.70
CA THR A 122 15.96 -2.21 16.18
C THR A 122 16.96 -3.13 16.89
N CYS A 123 16.51 -4.27 17.36
CA CYS A 123 17.36 -5.27 17.97
C CYS A 123 17.69 -6.37 16.96
N ASP A 124 18.94 -6.48 16.54
CA ASP A 124 19.45 -7.64 15.82
C ASP A 124 19.68 -8.79 16.82
N HIS A 125 18.64 -9.61 16.98
CA HIS A 125 18.64 -10.73 17.89
C HIS A 125 19.53 -11.86 17.36
N GLN A 126 20.53 -12.25 18.13
CA GLN A 126 21.50 -13.28 17.75
C GLN A 126 21.14 -14.66 18.31
N ARG A 127 20.33 -14.74 19.37
CA ARG A 127 19.87 -16.00 19.97
C ARG A 127 18.58 -15.83 20.76
N ILE A 128 17.86 -16.95 20.92
CA ILE A 128 16.68 -17.04 21.80
C ILE A 128 16.94 -18.06 22.89
N GLU A 129 16.59 -17.72 24.13
CA GLU A 129 16.69 -18.55 25.31
C GLU A 129 15.28 -18.92 25.80
N ILE A 130 15.03 -20.21 26.03
CA ILE A 130 13.82 -20.67 26.69
C ILE A 130 14.05 -20.54 28.20
N LEU A 131 13.52 -19.49 28.82
CA LEU A 131 13.70 -19.22 30.25
C LEU A 131 12.81 -20.06 31.13
N ARG A 132 11.59 -20.37 30.64
CA ARG A 132 10.57 -21.21 31.25
C ARG A 132 9.79 -21.94 30.17
N ASP A 133 9.87 -23.27 30.20
CA ASP A 133 9.16 -24.10 29.22
C ASP A 133 7.75 -24.52 29.71
N GLY A 134 7.33 -24.03 30.86
CA GLY A 134 6.04 -24.32 31.52
C GLY A 134 6.03 -25.64 32.32
N LYS A 135 7.08 -26.47 32.22
CA LYS A 135 7.16 -27.65 33.05
C LYS A 135 7.26 -27.32 34.53
N GLY A 136 6.46 -27.97 35.36
CA GLY A 136 6.38 -27.67 36.78
C GLY A 136 5.40 -26.55 37.13
N GLY A 137 4.58 -26.10 36.17
CA GLY A 137 3.54 -25.09 36.35
C GLY A 137 4.06 -23.64 36.28
N GLY A 138 3.13 -22.71 36.20
CA GLY A 138 3.43 -21.28 36.09
C GLY A 138 3.54 -20.77 34.69
N ILE A 139 4.35 -19.72 34.49
CA ILE A 139 4.52 -19.02 33.25
C ILE A 139 5.34 -19.81 32.21
N ALA A 140 5.12 -19.51 30.93
CA ALA A 140 6.07 -19.79 29.84
C ALA A 140 6.85 -18.52 29.50
N ALA A 141 8.13 -18.60 29.19
CA ALA A 141 8.92 -17.41 28.86
C ALA A 141 10.08 -17.69 27.92
N LEU A 142 10.25 -16.78 26.94
CA LEU A 142 11.37 -16.71 26.00
C LEU A 142 12.12 -15.40 26.16
N ARG A 143 13.39 -15.38 25.77
CA ARG A 143 14.17 -14.14 25.63
C ARG A 143 15.00 -14.19 24.37
N ALA A 144 14.76 -13.23 23.49
CA ALA A 144 15.61 -12.93 22.34
C ALA A 144 16.67 -11.90 22.79
N ILE A 145 17.95 -12.14 22.45
CA ILE A 145 19.07 -11.32 22.90
C ILE A 145 19.92 -10.96 21.70
N GLY A 146 20.31 -9.70 21.58
CA GLY A 146 21.09 -9.20 20.46
C GLY A 146 21.82 -7.90 20.72
N VAL A 147 22.15 -7.24 19.64
CA VAL A 147 22.81 -5.95 19.58
C VAL A 147 21.98 -4.97 18.75
N SER A 148 22.33 -3.68 18.83
CA SER A 148 21.74 -2.66 17.97
C SER A 148 21.85 -3.03 16.49
N GLY A 149 20.76 -2.95 15.76
CA GLY A 149 20.70 -3.09 14.32
C GLY A 149 19.99 -1.92 13.65
N ASN A 150 20.19 -1.73 12.36
CA ASN A 150 19.47 -0.75 11.58
C ASN A 150 18.08 -1.26 11.19
N ASN A 151 17.10 -0.39 11.21
CA ASN A 151 15.87 -0.58 10.49
C ASN A 151 15.89 0.34 9.25
N ASP A 152 16.24 -0.23 8.10
CA ASP A 152 16.37 0.55 6.88
C ASP A 152 15.01 0.94 6.29
N PHE A 153 13.95 0.24 6.64
CA PHE A 153 12.58 0.57 6.23
C PHE A 153 12.08 1.86 6.89
N ILE A 154 12.36 2.07 8.18
CA ILE A 154 12.03 3.33 8.87
C ILE A 154 13.31 4.16 9.04
N ASN A 155 13.85 4.63 7.95
CA ASN A 155 14.94 5.57 7.96
C ASN A 155 14.41 7.00 7.84
N LEU A 156 14.01 7.60 8.97
CA LEU A 156 13.45 8.95 8.99
C LEU A 156 14.45 10.02 8.51
N ARG A 157 15.75 9.77 8.61
CA ARG A 157 16.79 10.61 7.98
C ARG A 157 16.72 10.52 6.47
N GLY A 158 16.64 9.29 5.95
CA GLY A 158 16.45 9.06 4.52
C GLY A 158 15.20 9.74 3.98
N ALA A 159 14.15 9.88 4.78
CA ALA A 159 12.96 10.66 4.45
C ALA A 159 13.15 12.19 4.51
N GLY A 160 14.34 12.67 4.87
CA GLY A 160 14.64 14.11 4.94
C GLY A 160 14.11 14.81 6.20
N LEU A 161 13.66 14.06 7.20
CA LEU A 161 13.25 14.63 8.48
C LEU A 161 14.46 15.06 9.30
N PRO A 162 14.41 16.21 10.01
CA PRO A 162 15.56 16.75 10.77
C PRO A 162 15.74 16.01 12.11
N VAL A 163 15.88 14.68 12.06
CA VAL A 163 15.98 13.83 13.24
C VAL A 163 17.29 13.99 13.99
N ASP A 164 18.33 14.54 13.36
CA ASP A 164 19.64 14.78 13.98
C ASP A 164 19.61 15.75 15.16
N SER A 165 18.54 16.55 15.29
CA SER A 165 18.32 17.41 16.44
C SER A 165 17.72 16.66 17.65
N VAL A 166 17.19 15.47 17.42
CA VAL A 166 16.40 14.66 18.36
C VAL A 166 17.11 13.38 18.74
N VAL A 167 17.80 12.75 17.79
CA VAL A 167 18.51 11.48 17.92
C VAL A 167 20.00 11.71 17.67
N ASP A 168 20.86 11.15 18.50
CA ASP A 168 22.30 11.21 18.29
C ASP A 168 22.74 10.09 17.32
N PRO A 169 23.13 10.40 16.07
CA PRO A 169 23.21 9.41 15.03
C PRO A 169 24.46 8.52 15.04
N ILE A 170 25.46 8.88 15.81
CA ILE A 170 26.82 8.34 15.61
C ILE A 170 27.16 7.22 16.59
N ASN A 171 26.47 7.14 17.73
CA ASN A 171 26.94 6.38 18.89
C ASN A 171 26.03 5.22 19.32
N GLU A 172 25.14 4.77 18.45
CA GLU A 172 24.19 3.70 18.78
C GLU A 172 24.75 2.31 18.52
N ASP A 173 25.87 2.21 17.79
CA ASP A 173 26.55 0.96 17.53
C ASP A 173 27.11 0.38 18.82
N GLY A 174 26.78 -0.90 19.06
CA GLY A 174 27.24 -1.60 20.26
C GLY A 174 26.25 -1.57 21.43
N VAL A 175 25.11 -0.88 21.33
CA VAL A 175 24.04 -1.01 22.32
C VAL A 175 23.54 -2.44 22.36
N LEU A 176 23.49 -3.04 23.54
CA LEU A 176 22.96 -4.38 23.73
C LEU A 176 21.45 -4.31 23.98
N CYS A 177 20.72 -5.27 23.41
CA CYS A 177 19.27 -5.31 23.50
C CYS A 177 18.73 -6.71 23.78
N ALA A 178 17.54 -6.77 24.35
CA ALA A 178 16.80 -8.02 24.50
C ALA A 178 15.29 -7.78 24.52
N THR A 179 14.54 -8.70 23.92
CA THR A 179 13.10 -8.77 24.09
C THR A 179 12.73 -10.03 24.89
N THR A 180 12.03 -9.85 26.00
CA THR A 180 11.56 -10.96 26.85
C THR A 180 10.05 -11.07 26.71
N TYR A 181 9.58 -12.27 26.35
CA TYR A 181 8.18 -12.63 26.20
C TYR A 181 7.75 -13.52 27.36
N VAL A 182 6.68 -13.19 28.04
CA VAL A 182 6.16 -13.94 29.20
C VAL A 182 4.67 -14.19 29.02
N LEU A 183 4.29 -15.46 28.97
CA LEU A 183 2.90 -15.88 28.87
C LEU A 183 2.42 -16.48 30.21
N PRO A 184 1.53 -15.79 30.95
CA PRO A 184 0.89 -16.36 32.15
C PRO A 184 -0.09 -17.48 31.82
N PRO A 185 -0.29 -18.46 32.72
CA PRO A 185 -1.30 -19.50 32.56
C PRO A 185 -2.70 -18.91 32.39
N GLY A 186 -3.48 -19.43 31.42
CA GLY A 186 -4.87 -19.04 31.19
C GLY A 186 -5.10 -17.57 30.80
N SER A 187 -4.04 -16.83 30.48
CA SER A 187 -4.11 -15.44 30.01
C SER A 187 -4.28 -15.38 28.50
N THR A 188 -5.04 -14.41 27.99
CA THR A 188 -5.04 -14.02 26.58
C THR A 188 -4.03 -12.91 26.29
N SER A 189 -3.16 -12.61 27.27
CA SER A 189 -2.20 -11.51 27.22
C SER A 189 -0.77 -12.03 27.35
N LEU A 190 0.08 -11.65 26.42
CA LEU A 190 1.52 -11.84 26.44
C LEU A 190 2.17 -10.56 27.01
N GLU A 191 3.02 -10.72 28.01
CA GLU A 191 3.81 -9.61 28.54
C GLU A 191 5.10 -9.49 27.74
N VAL A 192 5.37 -8.32 27.18
CA VAL A 192 6.56 -8.05 26.37
C VAL A 192 7.42 -7.00 27.05
N TYR A 193 8.71 -7.29 27.20
CA TYR A 193 9.69 -6.41 27.82
C TYR A 193 10.83 -6.11 26.87
N HIS A 194 11.00 -4.87 26.48
CA HIS A 194 12.16 -4.38 25.73
C HIS A 194 13.22 -3.85 26.68
N THR A 195 14.40 -4.42 26.63
CA THR A 195 15.54 -4.06 27.45
C THR A 195 16.69 -3.56 26.59
N LEU A 196 17.20 -2.39 26.90
CA LEU A 196 18.42 -1.82 26.29
C LEU A 196 19.49 -1.64 27.36
N PHE A 197 20.75 -1.81 26.96
CA PHE A 197 21.93 -1.49 27.77
C PHE A 197 23.00 -0.86 26.90
N ASN A 198 23.51 0.29 27.31
CA ASN A 198 24.58 1.01 26.64
C ASN A 198 25.94 0.69 27.31
N PRO A 199 26.75 -0.21 26.74
CA PRO A 199 28.09 -0.51 27.23
C PRO A 199 29.14 0.51 26.77
N THR A 200 28.77 1.46 25.88
CA THR A 200 29.68 2.44 25.32
C THR A 200 29.96 3.61 26.29
N ASP A 201 30.93 4.45 25.96
CA ASP A 201 31.24 5.66 26.72
C ASP A 201 30.40 6.87 26.26
N ASP A 202 29.61 6.71 25.24
CA ASP A 202 28.76 7.72 24.61
C ASP A 202 27.33 7.74 25.17
N LEU A 203 26.62 8.82 24.93
CA LEU A 203 25.23 8.98 25.29
C LEU A 203 24.35 8.52 24.15
N VAL A 204 23.41 7.60 24.39
CA VAL A 204 22.38 7.20 23.44
C VAL A 204 21.09 7.94 23.76
N ARG A 205 20.52 8.62 22.77
CA ARG A 205 19.26 9.36 22.86
C ARG A 205 18.23 8.81 21.88
N GLY A 206 16.99 8.90 22.28
CA GLY A 206 15.86 8.68 21.42
C GLY A 206 14.72 7.96 22.14
N PRO A 207 13.53 7.95 21.57
CA PRO A 207 12.42 7.19 22.12
C PRO A 207 12.68 5.69 22.03
N LEU A 208 12.18 4.93 23.00
CA LEU A 208 12.06 3.49 22.95
C LEU A 208 10.58 3.14 22.74
N GLY A 209 10.30 2.34 21.77
CA GLY A 209 8.95 1.95 21.40
C GLY A 209 8.86 0.57 20.78
N THR A 210 7.79 0.39 20.08
CA THR A 210 7.50 -0.82 19.32
C THR A 210 6.98 -0.42 17.95
N ILE A 211 7.36 -1.15 16.92
CA ILE A 211 6.75 -1.10 15.62
C ILE A 211 5.87 -2.32 15.45
N ALA A 212 4.65 -2.11 14.97
CA ALA A 212 3.72 -3.18 14.70
C ALA A 212 3.34 -3.17 13.23
N ASP A 213 3.78 -4.17 12.49
CA ASP A 213 3.22 -4.57 11.23
C ASP A 213 2.17 -5.64 11.50
N THR A 214 0.93 -5.33 11.25
CA THR A 214 -0.20 -6.22 11.55
C THR A 214 -0.69 -6.96 10.30
N GLY A 215 0.12 -7.04 9.26
CA GLY A 215 -0.14 -7.82 8.05
C GLY A 215 -1.10 -7.15 7.06
N GLY A 216 -1.30 -5.83 7.17
CA GLY A 216 -2.11 -5.04 6.23
C GLY A 216 -3.62 -5.24 6.33
N ASN A 217 -4.10 -6.34 6.88
CA ASN A 217 -5.52 -6.68 6.96
C ASN A 217 -6.18 -6.39 8.31
N THR A 218 -5.55 -5.54 9.11
CA THR A 218 -6.09 -5.04 10.37
C THR A 218 -6.32 -3.53 10.31
N GLU A 219 -7.31 -3.08 11.06
CA GLU A 219 -7.65 -1.66 11.19
C GLU A 219 -7.21 -1.18 12.58
N ALA A 220 -6.38 -0.13 12.66
CA ALA A 220 -5.90 0.38 13.95
C ALA A 220 -6.93 1.32 14.61
N TRP A 221 -7.24 1.05 15.86
CA TRP A 221 -8.21 1.77 16.66
C TRP A 221 -7.61 2.23 17.99
N GLY A 222 -7.78 3.49 18.33
CA GLY A 222 -7.39 4.05 19.62
C GLY A 222 -8.61 4.34 20.51
N ASN A 223 -8.56 3.97 21.78
CA ASN A 223 -9.63 4.37 22.69
C ASN A 223 -9.71 5.91 22.78
N ARG A 224 -10.92 6.45 22.90
CA ARG A 224 -11.29 7.88 22.83
C ARG A 224 -11.23 8.50 21.44
N ARG A 225 -10.37 8.02 20.54
CA ARG A 225 -10.19 8.54 19.18
C ARG A 225 -11.03 7.80 18.14
N GLY A 226 -11.07 6.47 18.23
CA GLY A 226 -11.65 5.60 17.21
C GLY A 226 -10.61 5.07 16.25
N PHE A 227 -11.00 4.79 15.00
CA PHE A 227 -10.08 4.34 13.98
C PHE A 227 -9.14 5.46 13.54
N GLU A 228 -7.85 5.13 13.49
CA GLU A 228 -6.80 6.06 13.07
C GLU A 228 -6.79 6.18 11.54
N ARG A 229 -6.72 7.40 11.06
CA ARG A 229 -6.43 7.65 9.65
C ARG A 229 -4.96 7.46 9.39
N SER A 230 -4.64 6.92 8.22
CA SER A 230 -3.25 6.68 7.82
C SER A 230 -2.44 7.98 7.69
N GLY A 231 -1.16 7.88 7.98
CA GLY A 231 -0.13 8.74 7.43
C GLY A 231 0.13 10.03 8.16
N VAL A 232 0.64 10.96 7.36
CA VAL A 232 1.20 12.25 7.77
C VAL A 232 0.21 13.13 8.56
N GLU A 233 -1.10 12.94 8.39
CA GLU A 233 -2.12 13.67 9.16
C GLU A 233 -2.04 13.41 10.66
N ALA A 234 -1.66 12.19 11.07
CA ALA A 234 -1.45 11.89 12.50
C ALA A 234 -0.20 12.60 13.06
N LEU A 235 0.81 12.83 12.20
CA LEU A 235 2.04 13.53 12.56
C LEU A 235 1.87 15.06 12.61
N THR A 236 0.94 15.61 11.85
CA THR A 236 0.79 17.06 11.69
C THR A 236 -0.38 17.65 12.48
N SER A 237 -1.24 16.83 13.09
CA SER A 237 -2.34 17.30 13.92
C SER A 237 -1.85 17.63 15.33
N PRO A 238 -1.75 18.90 15.73
CA PRO A 238 -1.35 19.29 17.09
C PRO A 238 -2.38 18.91 18.17
N GLN A 239 -3.50 18.30 17.78
CA GLN A 239 -4.58 17.87 18.67
C GLN A 239 -4.70 16.33 18.78
N ALA A 240 -3.63 15.59 18.48
CA ALA A 240 -3.64 14.15 18.69
C ALA A 240 -3.96 13.86 20.18
N THR A 241 -5.18 13.41 20.44
CA THR A 241 -5.61 13.04 21.79
C THR A 241 -4.83 11.81 22.23
N ALA A 242 -4.21 11.86 23.38
CA ALA A 242 -3.55 10.70 23.96
C ALA A 242 -4.53 9.53 24.10
N ILE A 243 -4.07 8.31 23.80
CA ILE A 243 -4.83 7.08 23.93
C ILE A 243 -4.23 6.21 25.05
N ASP A 244 -5.06 5.47 25.74
CA ASP A 244 -4.61 4.59 26.83
C ASP A 244 -4.11 3.23 26.32
N PHE A 245 -4.64 2.79 25.16
CA PHE A 245 -4.26 1.56 24.46
C PHE A 245 -4.67 1.64 22.98
N VAL A 246 -4.04 0.82 22.17
CA VAL A 246 -4.41 0.64 20.75
C VAL A 246 -4.93 -0.77 20.52
N VAL A 247 -5.81 -0.91 19.54
CA VAL A 247 -6.36 -2.18 19.07
C VAL A 247 -6.15 -2.27 17.56
N TYR A 248 -5.62 -3.39 17.08
CA TYR A 248 -5.66 -3.78 15.69
C TYR A 248 -6.79 -4.76 15.50
N GLN A 249 -7.80 -4.36 14.76
CA GLN A 249 -9.00 -5.14 14.53
C GLN A 249 -8.97 -5.84 13.17
N ALA A 250 -9.17 -7.14 13.17
CA ALA A 250 -9.48 -7.94 11.99
C ALA A 250 -10.82 -8.67 12.18
N PRO A 251 -11.39 -9.30 11.16
CA PRO A 251 -12.57 -10.11 11.33
C PRO A 251 -12.34 -11.23 12.36
N GLY A 252 -13.12 -11.26 13.43
CA GLY A 252 -13.10 -12.31 14.46
C GLY A 252 -11.96 -12.24 15.48
N VAL A 253 -10.95 -11.37 15.29
CA VAL A 253 -9.83 -11.23 16.20
C VAL A 253 -9.38 -9.78 16.34
N SER A 254 -8.85 -9.43 17.50
CA SER A 254 -8.22 -8.14 17.77
C SER A 254 -6.95 -8.29 18.59
N TYR A 255 -5.99 -7.41 18.34
CA TYR A 255 -4.70 -7.37 19.03
C TYR A 255 -4.55 -6.04 19.73
N GLY A 256 -4.44 -6.04 21.05
CA GLY A 256 -4.33 -4.83 21.84
C GLY A 256 -2.94 -4.62 22.43
N ILE A 257 -2.39 -3.41 22.29
CA ILE A 257 -1.16 -3.02 22.98
C ILE A 257 -1.51 -2.11 24.14
N ILE A 258 -1.20 -2.55 25.36
CA ILE A 258 -1.44 -1.83 26.62
C ILE A 258 -0.09 -1.58 27.29
N PRO A 259 0.36 -0.32 27.45
CA PRO A 259 1.60 -0.02 28.14
C PRO A 259 1.50 -0.41 29.63
N ARG A 260 2.58 -1.00 30.15
CA ARG A 260 2.62 -1.50 31.53
C ARG A 260 3.15 -0.49 32.54
N HIS A 261 3.28 0.77 32.21
CA HIS A 261 3.78 1.80 33.11
C HIS A 261 2.70 2.79 33.52
N ASN A 262 2.42 2.84 34.82
CA ASN A 262 1.75 3.88 35.61
C ASN A 262 0.91 4.88 34.81
N ALA A 263 -0.17 4.43 34.17
CA ALA A 263 -1.05 5.26 33.33
C ALA A 263 -0.34 6.06 32.21
N ALA A 264 0.81 5.60 31.74
CA ALA A 264 1.41 6.16 30.54
C ALA A 264 0.45 5.92 29.37
N THR A 265 0.02 7.00 28.77
CA THR A 265 -0.77 6.96 27.54
C THR A 265 0.13 6.50 26.38
N VAL A 266 -0.38 5.64 25.51
CA VAL A 266 0.29 5.26 24.29
C VAL A 266 -0.17 6.19 23.20
N ASN A 267 0.79 6.77 22.48
CA ASN A 267 0.50 7.56 21.30
C ASN A 267 0.90 6.77 20.06
N SER A 268 -0.06 6.53 19.17
CA SER A 268 0.24 6.06 17.83
C SER A 268 0.77 7.25 17.03
N THR A 269 2.05 7.24 16.69
CA THR A 269 2.71 8.39 16.08
C THR A 269 2.84 8.29 14.57
N LEU A 270 2.83 7.10 14.01
CA LEU A 270 2.86 6.87 12.56
C LEU A 270 1.96 5.69 12.25
N LEU A 271 0.95 5.93 11.44
CA LEU A 271 0.10 4.90 10.92
C LEU A 271 0.21 4.95 9.39
N ILE A 272 1.00 4.04 8.84
CA ILE A 272 0.87 3.63 7.44
C ILE A 272 0.04 2.37 7.48
N SER A 273 -0.87 2.16 6.56
CA SER A 273 -1.79 1.03 6.54
C SER A 273 -1.13 -0.25 7.08
N GLY A 274 -1.65 -0.81 8.17
CA GLY A 274 -1.11 -1.99 8.82
C GLY A 274 0.17 -1.81 9.65
N VAL A 275 0.98 -0.79 9.42
CA VAL A 275 2.23 -0.54 10.15
C VAL A 275 2.05 0.62 11.12
N SER A 276 2.31 0.40 12.41
CA SER A 276 2.17 1.43 13.43
C SER A 276 3.39 1.53 14.32
N LEU A 277 3.80 2.75 14.59
CA LEU A 277 4.89 3.08 15.50
C LEU A 277 4.34 3.57 16.84
N PHE A 278 4.71 2.89 17.92
CA PHE A 278 4.37 3.27 19.29
C PHE A 278 5.60 3.70 20.06
N LEU A 279 5.52 4.87 20.65
CA LEU A 279 6.55 5.37 21.54
C LEU A 279 6.07 5.18 22.97
N LEU A 280 6.71 4.27 23.70
CA LEU A 280 6.36 3.93 25.07
C LEU A 280 6.78 5.06 26.02
N GLY A 281 5.81 5.66 26.70
CA GLY A 281 6.04 6.75 27.65
C GLY A 281 6.03 8.15 27.04
N VAL A 282 5.54 8.31 25.82
CA VAL A 282 5.39 9.61 25.12
C VAL A 282 3.92 9.90 24.91
N ASP A 283 3.43 11.05 25.38
CA ASP A 283 2.02 11.42 25.33
C ASP A 283 1.62 12.15 24.03
N GLN A 284 2.57 12.84 23.39
CA GLN A 284 2.33 13.60 22.17
C GLN A 284 3.57 13.58 21.27
N LEU A 285 3.38 13.65 19.95
CA LEU A 285 4.51 13.70 19.02
C LEU A 285 5.39 14.95 19.24
N LEU A 286 4.79 16.09 19.62
CA LEU A 286 5.54 17.31 19.92
C LEU A 286 6.45 17.17 21.14
N ASP A 287 6.15 16.22 22.03
CA ASP A 287 7.01 15.90 23.18
C ASP A 287 8.36 15.33 22.73
N ILE A 288 8.40 14.73 21.53
CA ILE A 288 9.64 14.29 20.87
C ILE A 288 10.55 15.49 20.53
N LEU A 289 9.96 16.64 20.26
CA LEU A 289 10.69 17.86 19.91
C LEU A 289 11.04 18.71 21.14
N ASP A 290 10.34 18.52 22.26
CA ASP A 290 10.59 19.20 23.53
C ASP A 290 11.53 18.38 24.41
N ARG A 291 12.80 18.80 24.43
CA ARG A 291 13.96 18.07 24.98
C ARG A 291 13.88 17.74 26.49
N ASP A 292 12.83 18.15 27.19
CA ASP A 292 12.68 18.00 28.64
C ASP A 292 11.89 16.75 29.07
N LEU A 293 11.32 16.00 28.13
CA LEU A 293 10.46 14.87 28.43
C LEU A 293 11.19 13.53 28.29
N ASP A 294 10.61 12.50 28.89
CA ASP A 294 11.06 11.11 29.08
C ASP A 294 11.70 10.42 27.85
N PHE A 295 12.47 11.19 27.09
CA PHE A 295 13.35 10.66 26.10
C PHE A 295 14.25 9.61 26.74
N LEU A 296 14.43 8.52 26.06
CA LEU A 296 15.46 7.57 26.41
C LEU A 296 16.81 8.32 26.36
N ILE A 297 17.29 8.71 27.52
CA ILE A 297 18.66 9.16 27.70
C ILE A 297 19.41 8.03 28.37
N LEU A 298 20.10 7.22 27.57
CA LEU A 298 20.84 6.07 28.06
C LEU A 298 22.32 6.44 28.15
N GLY A 299 22.73 6.86 29.34
CA GLY A 299 24.14 7.18 29.61
C GLY A 299 25.04 5.94 29.57
N PRO A 300 26.37 6.15 29.61
CA PRO A 300 27.35 5.08 29.66
C PRO A 300 27.06 4.09 30.81
N GLN A 301 27.17 2.80 30.53
CA GLN A 301 26.95 1.71 31.48
C GLN A 301 25.55 1.74 32.16
N ARG A 302 24.54 2.27 31.44
CA ARG A 302 23.15 2.31 31.91
C ARG A 302 22.25 1.43 31.04
N GLY A 303 21.20 0.91 31.64
CA GLY A 303 20.18 0.14 30.98
C GLY A 303 18.78 0.60 31.36
N ILE A 304 17.81 0.27 30.55
CA ILE A 304 16.39 0.54 30.75
C ILE A 304 15.54 -0.65 30.26
N THR A 305 14.41 -0.87 30.90
CA THR A 305 13.38 -1.81 30.41
C THR A 305 12.04 -1.09 30.33
N ARG A 306 11.36 -1.24 29.21
CA ARG A 306 9.96 -0.82 29.00
C ARG A 306 9.12 -2.06 28.70
N ALA A 307 7.87 -2.02 29.07
CA ALA A 307 6.99 -3.17 28.94
C ALA A 307 5.59 -2.78 28.46
N TYR A 308 4.95 -3.72 27.78
CA TYR A 308 3.54 -3.65 27.44
C TYR A 308 2.90 -5.04 27.51
N ASP A 309 1.57 -5.08 27.59
CA ASP A 309 0.79 -6.29 27.35
C ASP A 309 0.33 -6.31 25.90
N LEU A 310 0.60 -7.40 25.17
CA LEU A 310 -0.08 -7.71 23.93
C LEU A 310 -1.26 -8.63 24.25
N VAL A 311 -2.45 -8.16 24.03
CA VAL A 311 -3.71 -8.86 24.33
C VAL A 311 -4.34 -9.36 23.05
N VAL A 312 -4.69 -10.63 22.98
CA VAL A 312 -5.50 -11.18 21.88
C VAL A 312 -6.94 -11.31 22.35
N GLY A 313 -7.87 -10.72 21.61
CA GLY A 313 -9.29 -10.70 21.92
C GLY A 313 -10.15 -10.88 20.68
N THR A 314 -11.46 -10.78 20.83
CA THR A 314 -12.40 -10.80 19.70
C THR A 314 -12.70 -9.39 19.18
N ASP A 315 -12.63 -8.39 20.06
CA ASP A 315 -12.93 -7.00 19.76
C ASP A 315 -12.28 -6.06 20.78
N ALA A 316 -12.46 -4.76 20.66
CA ALA A 316 -11.89 -3.75 21.55
C ALA A 316 -12.34 -3.91 23.01
N SER A 317 -13.52 -4.50 23.26
CA SER A 317 -14.02 -4.68 24.65
C SER A 317 -13.19 -5.65 25.48
N ALA A 318 -12.62 -6.67 24.81
CA ALA A 318 -11.69 -7.60 25.46
C ALA A 318 -10.41 -6.90 25.91
N ILE A 319 -9.89 -6.01 25.09
CA ILE A 319 -8.68 -5.21 25.38
C ILE A 319 -8.95 -4.19 26.49
N ASP A 320 -10.05 -3.43 26.41
CA ASP A 320 -10.46 -2.47 27.44
C ASP A 320 -10.69 -3.16 28.80
N THR A 321 -11.27 -4.36 28.78
CA THR A 321 -11.45 -5.18 29.99
C THR A 321 -10.11 -5.51 30.65
N LYS A 322 -9.11 -5.93 29.87
CA LYS A 322 -7.76 -6.20 30.36
C LYS A 322 -7.10 -4.94 30.91
N TYR A 323 -7.16 -3.84 30.16
CA TYR A 323 -6.62 -2.54 30.56
C TYR A 323 -7.19 -2.10 31.94
N ARG A 324 -8.51 -2.09 32.05
CA ARG A 324 -9.17 -1.66 33.30
C ARG A 324 -8.94 -2.60 34.47
N THR A 325 -8.90 -3.91 34.19
CA THR A 325 -8.59 -4.90 35.25
C THR A 325 -7.16 -4.72 35.78
N THR A 326 -6.20 -4.46 34.86
CA THR A 326 -4.80 -4.21 35.27
C THR A 326 -4.66 -2.97 36.13
N LEU A 327 -5.46 -1.93 35.87
CA LEU A 327 -5.49 -0.69 36.69
C LEU A 327 -6.48 -0.71 37.85
N ALA A 328 -7.10 -1.86 38.14
CA ALA A 328 -8.14 -2.00 39.17
C ALA A 328 -9.30 -0.99 38.99
N LYS A 329 -9.61 -0.58 37.77
CA LYS A 329 -10.75 0.28 37.43
C LYS A 329 -12.05 -0.54 37.47
N PRO A 330 -13.15 -0.03 38.05
CA PRO A 330 -14.38 -0.79 38.14
C PRO A 330 -15.02 -1.08 36.77
N LEU A 331 -15.56 -2.29 36.67
CA LEU A 331 -16.24 -2.80 35.47
C LEU A 331 -17.61 -3.36 35.83
N ARG A 332 -18.56 -3.27 34.91
CA ARG A 332 -19.88 -3.92 35.00
C ARG A 332 -20.19 -4.68 33.72
N ASP A 333 -21.07 -5.65 33.79
CA ASP A 333 -21.50 -6.41 32.62
C ASP A 333 -22.49 -5.59 31.78
N LEU A 334 -22.37 -5.76 30.45
CA LEU A 334 -23.31 -5.31 29.45
C LEU A 334 -23.63 -6.47 28.53
N ALA A 335 -24.90 -6.70 28.27
CA ALA A 335 -25.36 -7.62 27.24
C ALA A 335 -26.42 -6.93 26.38
N GLY A 336 -26.58 -7.36 25.16
CA GLY A 336 -27.59 -6.78 24.30
C GLY A 336 -27.78 -7.54 23.00
N ARG A 337 -28.66 -6.97 22.17
CA ARG A 337 -28.96 -7.48 20.86
C ARG A 337 -29.16 -6.32 19.87
N VAL A 338 -28.73 -6.52 18.64
CA VAL A 338 -28.93 -5.60 17.53
C VAL A 338 -29.78 -6.28 16.47
N ASP A 339 -30.91 -5.70 16.15
CA ASP A 339 -31.84 -6.20 15.13
C ASP A 339 -32.07 -5.15 14.05
N TRP A 340 -32.43 -5.62 12.83
CA TRP A 340 -32.97 -4.78 11.79
C TRP A 340 -34.36 -4.25 12.13
N SER A 341 -34.72 -3.09 11.61
CA SER A 341 -36.04 -2.48 11.83
C SER A 341 -37.22 -3.32 11.32
N VAL A 342 -36.98 -4.22 10.36
CA VAL A 342 -37.97 -5.20 9.87
C VAL A 342 -37.89 -6.52 10.65
N GLY A 343 -37.01 -6.64 11.63
CA GLY A 343 -36.77 -7.84 12.44
C GLY A 343 -35.61 -8.69 11.93
N GLY A 344 -35.12 -9.56 12.81
CA GLY A 344 -33.93 -10.38 12.58
C GLY A 344 -32.61 -9.71 12.92
N PRO A 345 -31.55 -10.50 13.11
CA PRO A 345 -30.24 -10.00 13.55
C PRO A 345 -29.59 -9.09 12.51
N ALA A 346 -29.06 -7.94 12.96
CA ALA A 346 -28.25 -7.05 12.15
C ALA A 346 -26.80 -7.57 12.15
N LYS A 347 -26.52 -8.53 11.29
CA LYS A 347 -25.20 -9.15 11.13
C LYS A 347 -24.14 -8.11 10.76
N GLY A 348 -22.93 -8.26 11.28
CA GLY A 348 -21.82 -7.35 11.01
C GLY A 348 -21.95 -5.98 11.68
N ALA A 349 -22.91 -5.81 12.59
CA ALA A 349 -23.00 -4.61 13.41
C ALA A 349 -21.86 -4.53 14.42
N ARG A 350 -21.44 -3.32 14.76
CA ARG A 350 -20.64 -2.99 15.93
C ARG A 350 -21.46 -2.14 16.88
N VAL A 351 -21.21 -2.31 18.18
CA VAL A 351 -21.84 -1.50 19.23
C VAL A 351 -20.78 -0.67 19.93
N GLY A 352 -20.72 0.61 19.64
CA GLY A 352 -19.83 1.55 20.33
C GLY A 352 -20.36 1.89 21.72
N VAL A 353 -19.44 2.05 22.66
CA VAL A 353 -19.69 2.54 24.03
C VAL A 353 -19.03 3.90 24.16
N TYR A 354 -19.81 4.92 24.45
CA TYR A 354 -19.39 6.31 24.47
C TYR A 354 -19.60 6.90 25.89
N GLU A 355 -18.73 7.82 26.27
CA GLU A 355 -18.92 8.63 27.45
C GLU A 355 -19.75 9.87 27.07
N ASP A 356 -20.95 10.01 27.63
CA ASP A 356 -21.76 11.21 27.55
C ASP A 356 -21.14 12.29 28.44
N ALA A 357 -20.20 13.05 27.88
CA ALA A 357 -19.36 13.97 28.64
C ALA A 357 -20.13 15.20 29.16
N ASN A 358 -21.18 15.62 28.46
CA ASN A 358 -22.05 16.74 28.83
C ASN A 358 -23.30 16.29 29.58
N SER A 359 -23.57 14.99 29.65
CA SER A 359 -24.70 14.34 30.35
C SER A 359 -26.08 14.82 29.84
N ASP A 360 -26.19 15.08 28.54
CA ASP A 360 -27.45 15.49 27.90
C ASP A 360 -28.26 14.30 27.33
N GLY A 361 -27.71 13.09 27.39
CA GLY A 361 -28.34 11.86 26.90
C GLY A 361 -28.34 11.70 25.40
N GLN A 362 -27.60 12.53 24.71
CA GLN A 362 -27.43 12.46 23.25
C GLN A 362 -25.97 12.19 22.90
N LEU A 363 -25.74 11.53 21.79
CA LEU A 363 -24.39 11.29 21.31
C LEU A 363 -24.00 12.40 20.32
N ASP A 364 -23.10 13.23 20.74
CA ASP A 364 -22.54 14.31 19.92
C ASP A 364 -21.56 13.72 18.87
N ASN A 365 -21.90 13.90 17.61
CA ASN A 365 -21.09 13.49 16.46
C ASN A 365 -20.06 14.56 16.06
N ASN A 366 -19.51 15.29 17.00
CA ASN A 366 -18.56 16.33 16.63
C ASN A 366 -17.27 15.71 16.07
N PRO A 367 -16.84 16.05 14.85
CA PRO A 367 -15.61 15.49 14.26
C PRO A 367 -14.35 15.80 15.07
N ASP A 368 -14.38 16.81 15.91
CA ASP A 368 -13.27 17.20 16.79
C ASP A 368 -13.15 16.35 18.05
N GLY A 369 -13.98 15.30 18.21
CA GLY A 369 -13.86 14.28 19.24
C GLY A 369 -13.96 14.77 20.69
N ALA A 370 -14.15 16.06 20.90
CA ALA A 370 -13.96 16.69 22.20
C ALA A 370 -15.11 16.47 23.19
N LYS A 371 -16.28 15.96 22.76
CA LYS A 371 -17.46 15.91 23.60
C LYS A 371 -17.83 14.53 24.10
N ASP A 372 -17.96 13.53 23.22
CA ASP A 372 -18.40 12.18 23.62
C ASP A 372 -17.41 11.11 23.11
N PRO A 373 -16.31 10.91 23.82
CA PRO A 373 -15.29 9.97 23.37
C PRO A 373 -15.81 8.53 23.34
N ILE A 374 -15.40 7.75 22.35
CA ILE A 374 -15.61 6.31 22.32
C ILE A 374 -14.62 5.64 23.28
N LEU A 375 -15.13 4.80 24.16
CA LEU A 375 -14.31 4.10 25.16
C LEU A 375 -13.93 2.70 24.71
N THR A 376 -14.86 2.01 24.05
CA THR A 376 -14.68 0.66 23.51
C THR A 376 -15.82 0.33 22.54
N TYR A 377 -15.73 -0.84 21.89
CA TYR A 377 -16.84 -1.38 21.09
C TYR A 377 -16.88 -2.91 21.16
N PHE A 378 -18.03 -3.46 20.77
CA PHE A 378 -18.30 -4.88 20.63
C PHE A 378 -18.58 -5.21 19.17
N ASP A 379 -18.03 -6.30 18.67
CA ASP A 379 -18.52 -6.93 17.47
C ASP A 379 -19.78 -7.75 17.80
N VAL A 380 -20.79 -7.67 16.95
CA VAL A 380 -22.06 -8.33 17.15
C VAL A 380 -22.06 -9.71 16.51
N GLY A 381 -22.43 -10.73 17.26
CA GLY A 381 -22.50 -12.10 16.77
C GLY A 381 -23.50 -12.29 15.62
N ALA A 382 -23.39 -13.40 14.90
CA ALA A 382 -24.26 -13.73 13.77
C ALA A 382 -25.75 -13.85 14.16
N ASP A 383 -26.02 -14.09 15.44
CA ASP A 383 -27.37 -14.12 16.03
C ASP A 383 -27.87 -12.74 16.45
N GLY A 384 -27.09 -11.70 16.28
CA GLY A 384 -27.35 -10.33 16.70
C GLY A 384 -27.03 -10.03 18.17
N ALA A 385 -26.50 -10.98 18.93
CA ALA A 385 -26.16 -10.79 20.34
C ALA A 385 -24.75 -10.24 20.52
N PHE A 386 -24.55 -9.49 21.59
CA PHE A 386 -23.24 -9.09 22.10
C PHE A 386 -23.24 -9.12 23.63
N THR A 387 -22.08 -9.38 24.21
CA THR A 387 -21.89 -9.41 25.66
C THR A 387 -20.45 -9.13 26.03
N GLY A 388 -20.22 -8.47 27.15
CA GLY A 388 -18.89 -8.21 27.69
C GLY A 388 -18.93 -7.26 28.88
N LYS A 389 -17.79 -6.61 29.12
CA LYS A 389 -17.65 -5.68 30.24
C LYS A 389 -17.40 -4.25 29.72
N ILE A 390 -17.97 -3.30 30.44
CA ILE A 390 -17.80 -1.86 30.19
C ILE A 390 -17.42 -1.16 31.49
N PRO A 391 -16.91 0.08 31.45
CA PRO A 391 -16.68 0.89 32.63
C PRO A 391 -17.94 0.98 33.51
N ASP A 392 -17.76 0.89 34.84
CA ASP A 392 -18.85 1.10 35.77
C ASP A 392 -19.06 2.61 36.00
N GLN A 393 -19.67 3.26 35.02
CA GLN A 393 -20.01 4.68 35.00
C GLN A 393 -21.49 4.85 34.64
N SER A 394 -22.11 5.90 35.12
CA SER A 394 -23.54 6.15 34.89
C SER A 394 -23.85 6.93 33.61
N ASN A 395 -22.86 7.63 33.06
CA ASN A 395 -22.98 8.50 31.90
C ASN A 395 -22.50 7.82 30.61
N LEU A 396 -22.87 6.55 30.40
CA LEU A 396 -22.52 5.83 29.20
C LEU A 396 -23.69 5.71 28.22
N LEU A 397 -23.41 5.97 26.95
CA LEU A 397 -24.31 5.74 25.84
C LEU A 397 -23.77 4.57 24.98
N VAL A 398 -24.69 3.85 24.36
CA VAL A 398 -24.37 2.84 23.35
C VAL A 398 -25.10 3.12 22.06
N ARG A 399 -24.48 2.82 20.93
CA ARG A 399 -25.07 2.94 19.60
C ARG A 399 -24.55 1.82 18.71
N ALA A 400 -25.47 1.12 18.03
CA ALA A 400 -25.10 0.14 17.03
C ALA A 400 -25.00 0.79 15.64
N GLU A 401 -24.05 0.31 14.86
CA GLU A 401 -23.91 0.68 13.46
C GLU A 401 -23.56 -0.55 12.62
N VAL A 402 -24.10 -0.65 11.42
CA VAL A 402 -23.63 -1.55 10.37
C VAL A 402 -22.94 -0.71 9.33
N LYS A 403 -21.67 -1.05 9.04
CA LYS A 403 -20.82 -0.29 8.11
C LYS A 403 -21.57 -0.06 6.79
N ASP A 404 -21.59 1.19 6.34
CA ASP A 404 -22.17 1.60 5.06
C ASP A 404 -23.70 1.42 4.88
N VAL A 405 -24.38 0.92 5.92
CA VAL A 405 -25.82 0.62 5.87
C VAL A 405 -26.64 1.55 6.77
N GLY A 406 -26.25 1.69 8.05
CA GLY A 406 -26.99 2.56 8.94
C GLY A 406 -26.68 2.36 10.43
N ARG A 407 -27.29 3.16 11.26
CA ARG A 407 -27.06 3.18 12.70
C ARG A 407 -28.33 3.30 13.52
N SER A 408 -28.33 2.75 14.72
CA SER A 408 -29.40 2.94 15.70
C SER A 408 -29.37 4.35 16.31
N PRO A 409 -30.47 4.81 16.92
CA PRO A 409 -30.40 5.86 17.92
C PRO A 409 -29.43 5.48 19.06
N ALA A 410 -28.82 6.47 19.70
CA ALA A 410 -28.08 6.23 20.93
C ALA A 410 -29.06 5.86 22.07
N ALA A 411 -28.58 4.99 22.98
CA ALA A 411 -29.33 4.57 24.15
C ALA A 411 -28.42 4.54 25.38
N ALA A 412 -29.00 4.75 26.57
CA ALA A 412 -28.24 4.61 27.82
C ALA A 412 -27.72 3.16 27.95
N ALA A 413 -26.47 2.99 28.38
CA ALA A 413 -25.86 1.69 28.57
C ALA A 413 -26.37 1.03 29.86
N GLY A 414 -27.56 0.39 29.82
CA GLY A 414 -28.09 -0.44 30.90
C GLY A 414 -27.34 -1.76 31.08
N THR A 415 -27.90 -2.70 31.83
CA THR A 415 -27.35 -4.07 31.94
C THR A 415 -27.76 -4.96 30.75
N ALA A 416 -28.86 -4.62 30.09
CA ALA A 416 -29.36 -5.25 28.86
C ALA A 416 -29.87 -4.16 27.92
N VAL A 417 -29.47 -4.21 26.67
CA VAL A 417 -29.82 -3.19 25.67
C VAL A 417 -30.31 -3.85 24.39
N MET A 418 -31.39 -3.31 23.83
CA MET A 418 -31.93 -3.70 22.51
C MET A 418 -31.75 -2.50 21.57
N LEU A 419 -31.00 -2.70 20.50
CA LEU A 419 -30.73 -1.68 19.49
C LEU A 419 -31.34 -2.08 18.16
N THR A 420 -31.88 -1.10 17.44
CA THR A 420 -32.52 -1.33 16.15
C THR A 420 -31.86 -0.46 15.09
N VAL A 421 -31.31 -1.08 14.05
CA VAL A 421 -30.71 -0.42 12.89
C VAL A 421 -31.71 -0.38 11.74
N PRO A 422 -31.85 0.71 10.99
CA PRO A 422 -32.68 0.74 9.78
C PRO A 422 -32.27 -0.35 8.80
N SER A 423 -33.25 -1.09 8.29
CA SER A 423 -32.99 -2.15 7.29
C SER A 423 -32.51 -1.54 5.98
N PRO A 424 -31.53 -2.15 5.28
CA PRO A 424 -31.04 -1.65 4.02
C PRO A 424 -32.08 -1.75 2.89
N ILE A 425 -31.86 -0.97 1.84
CA ILE A 425 -32.39 -1.25 0.51
C ILE A 425 -31.53 -2.36 -0.07
N GLN A 426 -32.10 -3.51 -0.40
CA GLN A 426 -31.38 -4.59 -1.08
C GLN A 426 -31.55 -4.44 -2.58
N VAL A 427 -30.46 -4.39 -3.31
CA VAL A 427 -30.43 -4.20 -4.76
C VAL A 427 -29.77 -5.39 -5.43
N ASP A 428 -30.62 -6.23 -6.04
CA ASP A 428 -30.14 -7.25 -6.97
C ASP A 428 -29.73 -6.57 -8.29
N TYR A 429 -28.72 -7.08 -8.96
CA TYR A 429 -28.22 -6.50 -10.20
C TYR A 429 -27.72 -7.57 -11.18
N ASP A 430 -27.83 -7.22 -12.47
CA ASP A 430 -27.23 -7.97 -13.58
C ASP A 430 -26.28 -7.06 -14.35
N VAL A 431 -24.97 -7.37 -14.38
CA VAL A 431 -24.03 -6.73 -15.28
C VAL A 431 -23.76 -7.63 -16.47
N VAL A 432 -24.05 -7.13 -17.67
CA VAL A 432 -23.99 -7.95 -18.89
C VAL A 432 -23.26 -7.23 -20.03
N ASP A 433 -22.62 -8.01 -20.89
CA ASP A 433 -22.20 -7.55 -22.21
C ASP A 433 -23.47 -7.24 -23.06
N ALA A 434 -23.56 -6.01 -23.52
CA ALA A 434 -24.73 -5.55 -24.28
C ALA A 434 -24.92 -6.29 -25.61
N ALA A 435 -23.84 -6.81 -26.21
CA ALA A 435 -23.88 -7.51 -27.50
C ALA A 435 -24.33 -8.98 -27.36
N THR A 436 -23.88 -9.67 -26.33
CA THR A 436 -24.09 -11.11 -26.15
C THR A 436 -25.14 -11.44 -25.07
N ASN A 437 -25.46 -10.48 -24.22
CA ASN A 437 -26.29 -10.64 -23.04
C ASN A 437 -25.69 -11.61 -21.99
N ALA A 438 -24.42 -11.94 -22.09
CA ALA A 438 -23.73 -12.78 -21.13
C ALA A 438 -23.33 -11.96 -19.88
N PRO A 439 -23.37 -12.54 -18.67
CA PRO A 439 -22.80 -11.92 -17.48
C PRO A 439 -21.31 -11.65 -17.70
N ILE A 440 -20.85 -10.52 -17.20
CA ILE A 440 -19.44 -10.13 -17.27
C ILE A 440 -18.97 -9.54 -15.93
N PRO A 441 -17.69 -9.74 -15.56
CA PRO A 441 -17.12 -9.04 -14.43
C PRO A 441 -17.18 -7.53 -14.61
N ALA A 442 -17.43 -6.81 -13.50
CA ALA A 442 -17.48 -5.35 -13.49
C ALA A 442 -17.24 -4.79 -12.09
N ARG A 443 -16.76 -3.56 -12.04
CA ARG A 443 -16.75 -2.76 -10.83
C ARG A 443 -18.05 -1.98 -10.73
N LEU A 444 -18.74 -2.10 -9.59
CA LEU A 444 -19.88 -1.25 -9.23
C LEU A 444 -19.42 -0.16 -8.29
N LEU A 445 -19.62 1.08 -8.67
CA LEU A 445 -19.36 2.25 -7.84
C LEU A 445 -20.71 2.90 -7.48
N VAL A 446 -21.02 2.94 -6.19
CA VAL A 446 -22.24 3.56 -5.69
C VAL A 446 -21.93 4.93 -5.13
N ILE A 447 -22.54 5.95 -5.72
CA ILE A 447 -22.43 7.33 -5.30
C ILE A 447 -23.75 7.79 -4.73
N GLY A 448 -23.71 8.49 -3.60
CA GLY A 448 -24.94 8.95 -2.98
C GLY A 448 -24.73 9.80 -1.74
N GLN A 449 -25.84 10.40 -1.30
CA GLN A 449 -25.92 11.02 0.01
C GLN A 449 -26.37 9.97 1.02
N HIS A 450 -25.44 9.56 1.88
CA HIS A 450 -25.73 8.70 2.99
C HIS A 450 -26.63 9.48 3.99
N PRO A 451 -27.83 8.97 4.39
CA PRO A 451 -28.73 9.66 5.30
C PRO A 451 -28.16 9.87 6.70
N ALA A 452 -27.15 9.05 7.06
CA ALA A 452 -26.35 9.24 8.26
C ALA A 452 -24.91 8.86 7.93
N SER A 453 -23.99 9.84 7.95
CA SER A 453 -22.57 9.55 7.75
C SER A 453 -22.10 8.51 8.77
N PRO A 454 -21.30 7.51 8.36
CA PRO A 454 -20.72 6.56 9.29
C PRO A 454 -19.92 7.27 10.38
N ASP A 455 -19.90 6.66 11.56
CA ASP A 455 -19.07 7.17 12.64
C ASP A 455 -17.61 6.69 12.44
N PRO A 456 -16.67 7.59 12.13
CA PRO A 456 -15.27 7.19 11.92
C PRO A 456 -14.61 6.64 13.19
N ARG A 457 -15.25 6.80 14.35
CA ARG A 457 -14.79 6.24 15.62
C ARG A 457 -15.17 4.76 15.77
N LEU A 458 -16.12 4.26 14.97
CA LEU A 458 -16.62 2.88 15.06
C LEU A 458 -16.23 2.01 13.86
N TYR A 459 -15.99 2.62 12.71
CA TYR A 459 -15.51 1.94 11.51
C TYR A 459 -14.42 2.73 10.81
N GLU A 460 -13.43 2.03 10.30
CA GLU A 460 -12.44 2.60 9.39
C GLU A 460 -13.16 3.18 8.16
N THR A 461 -12.78 4.40 7.82
CA THR A 461 -13.33 5.13 6.65
C THR A 461 -12.25 5.51 5.65
N PHE A 462 -11.07 4.93 5.79
CA PHE A 462 -9.87 5.28 5.02
C PHE A 462 -10.06 5.20 3.51
N ASP A 463 -10.73 4.16 3.03
CA ASP A 463 -11.03 3.97 1.61
C ASP A 463 -12.20 4.82 1.08
N ARG A 464 -12.78 5.65 1.91
CA ARG A 464 -13.96 6.42 1.49
C ARG A 464 -13.58 7.73 0.86
N MET A 465 -13.91 7.83 -0.39
CA MET A 465 -13.98 9.11 -1.08
C MET A 465 -15.30 9.81 -0.73
N THR A 466 -15.26 11.13 -0.61
CA THR A 466 -16.47 11.92 -0.40
C THR A 466 -17.53 11.56 -1.43
N GLY A 467 -18.70 11.12 -0.99
CA GLY A 467 -19.83 10.75 -1.84
C GLY A 467 -19.83 9.31 -2.37
N VAL A 468 -18.76 8.53 -2.22
CA VAL A 468 -18.79 7.08 -2.46
C VAL A 468 -19.41 6.38 -1.27
N VAL A 469 -20.47 5.62 -1.50
CA VAL A 469 -21.19 4.84 -0.48
C VAL A 469 -20.66 3.42 -0.42
N GLN A 470 -20.49 2.78 -1.59
CA GLN A 470 -19.93 1.42 -1.72
C GLN A 470 -19.16 1.28 -3.03
N SER A 471 -18.21 0.36 -3.05
CA SER A 471 -17.58 -0.16 -4.27
C SER A 471 -17.52 -1.68 -4.17
N LEU A 472 -17.98 -2.38 -5.23
CA LEU A 472 -18.00 -3.84 -5.30
C LEU A 472 -17.29 -4.30 -6.58
N HIS A 473 -16.56 -5.41 -6.49
CA HIS A 473 -15.96 -6.09 -7.63
C HIS A 473 -16.71 -7.39 -7.90
N THR A 474 -17.41 -7.45 -9.03
CA THR A 474 -18.25 -8.60 -9.41
C THR A 474 -17.54 -9.46 -10.45
N VAL A 475 -17.85 -10.73 -10.49
CA VAL A 475 -17.32 -11.68 -11.49
C VAL A 475 -18.41 -12.28 -12.38
N GLY A 476 -19.69 -12.08 -12.05
CA GLY A 476 -20.81 -12.50 -12.86
C GLY A 476 -21.09 -14.00 -12.84
N ASP A 477 -20.62 -14.73 -11.83
CA ASP A 477 -20.78 -16.19 -11.70
C ASP A 477 -21.92 -16.61 -10.76
N GLY A 478 -22.69 -15.66 -10.25
CA GLY A 478 -23.78 -15.88 -9.30
C GLY A 478 -23.34 -15.96 -7.82
N THR A 479 -22.06 -15.77 -7.52
CA THR A 479 -21.54 -15.68 -6.14
C THR A 479 -21.38 -14.23 -5.69
N ASP A 480 -21.68 -13.26 -6.56
CA ASP A 480 -21.53 -11.84 -6.28
C ASP A 480 -22.46 -11.40 -5.14
N PRO A 481 -21.99 -10.52 -4.24
CA PRO A 481 -22.79 -10.08 -3.10
C PRO A 481 -23.97 -9.21 -3.54
N VAL A 482 -25.07 -9.27 -2.80
CA VAL A 482 -26.18 -8.32 -2.94
C VAL A 482 -25.71 -6.94 -2.51
N LEU A 483 -26.10 -5.91 -3.25
CA LEU A 483 -25.81 -4.54 -2.91
C LEU A 483 -26.77 -4.03 -1.83
N GLU A 484 -26.25 -3.71 -0.65
CA GLU A 484 -27.01 -3.20 0.49
C GLU A 484 -26.77 -1.68 0.65
N LEU A 485 -27.82 -0.88 0.45
CA LEU A 485 -27.74 0.58 0.52
C LEU A 485 -28.54 1.13 1.71
N PRO A 486 -28.07 2.21 2.34
CA PRO A 486 -28.80 2.84 3.43
C PRO A 486 -30.21 3.27 3.03
N ALA A 487 -31.19 2.95 3.86
CA ALA A 487 -32.57 3.36 3.62
C ALA A 487 -32.75 4.88 3.69
N GLY A 488 -33.56 5.44 2.80
CA GLY A 488 -33.89 6.86 2.76
C GLY A 488 -32.87 7.75 2.01
N GLY A 489 -31.82 7.14 1.43
CA GLY A 489 -30.86 7.82 0.58
C GLY A 489 -31.26 7.92 -0.89
N THR A 490 -30.51 8.69 -1.64
CA THR A 490 -30.56 8.71 -3.12
C THR A 490 -29.21 8.29 -3.65
N TYR A 491 -29.21 7.27 -4.50
CA TYR A 491 -27.98 6.66 -5.00
C TYR A 491 -27.96 6.59 -6.52
N ARG A 492 -26.76 6.58 -7.06
CA ARG A 492 -26.52 6.25 -8.45
C ARG A 492 -25.48 5.15 -8.50
N VAL A 493 -25.83 4.03 -9.10
CA VAL A 493 -24.95 2.86 -9.25
C VAL A 493 -24.35 2.93 -10.64
N PHE A 494 -23.04 3.02 -10.73
CA PHE A 494 -22.28 2.97 -11.96
C PHE A 494 -21.64 1.59 -12.11
N ALA A 495 -21.71 1.00 -13.31
CA ALA A 495 -20.93 -0.17 -13.67
C ALA A 495 -19.86 0.19 -14.68
N SER A 496 -18.68 -0.37 -14.51
CA SER A 496 -17.52 -0.18 -15.40
C SER A 496 -16.67 -1.44 -15.50
N ARG A 497 -15.89 -1.58 -16.60
CA ARG A 497 -15.00 -2.71 -16.84
C ARG A 497 -13.71 -2.27 -17.52
N GLY A 498 -12.92 -1.43 -16.86
CA GLY A 498 -11.62 -0.95 -17.38
C GLY A 498 -11.73 -0.14 -18.66
N THR A 499 -10.63 -0.06 -19.41
CA THR A 499 -10.36 0.94 -20.45
C THR A 499 -10.98 0.65 -21.82
N GLU A 500 -11.54 -0.54 -22.03
CA GLU A 500 -12.09 -0.95 -23.31
C GLU A 500 -13.61 -0.85 -23.41
N TRP A 501 -14.29 -0.67 -22.25
CA TRP A 501 -15.73 -0.77 -22.12
C TRP A 501 -16.41 0.56 -21.86
N SER A 502 -17.63 0.69 -22.31
CA SER A 502 -18.50 1.80 -21.91
C SER A 502 -18.86 1.69 -20.42
N VAL A 503 -19.41 2.76 -19.86
CA VAL A 503 -20.05 2.71 -18.54
C VAL A 503 -21.56 2.63 -18.67
N ALA A 504 -22.22 2.11 -17.62
CA ALA A 504 -23.68 2.13 -17.49
C ALA A 504 -24.06 2.59 -16.09
N ASP A 505 -25.22 3.21 -15.92
CA ASP A 505 -25.68 3.64 -14.62
C ASP A 505 -27.20 3.51 -14.40
N VAL A 506 -27.56 3.39 -13.12
CA VAL A 506 -28.97 3.36 -12.69
C VAL A 506 -29.12 4.17 -11.39
N LYS A 507 -30.21 4.94 -11.30
CA LYS A 507 -30.58 5.66 -10.06
C LYS A 507 -31.45 4.78 -9.17
N VAL A 508 -31.12 4.75 -7.88
CA VAL A 508 -31.80 3.96 -6.84
C VAL A 508 -32.22 4.88 -5.70
N THR A 509 -33.53 4.95 -5.44
CA THR A 509 -34.11 5.76 -4.34
C THR A 509 -35.00 4.92 -3.41
N SER A 510 -35.32 3.69 -3.80
CA SER A 510 -36.14 2.74 -3.05
C SER A 510 -35.80 1.33 -3.50
N GLN A 511 -36.32 0.32 -2.79
CA GLN A 511 -36.19 -1.09 -3.19
C GLN A 511 -36.62 -1.29 -4.64
N PRO A 512 -35.74 -1.73 -5.56
CA PRO A 512 -36.12 -2.04 -6.92
C PRO A 512 -37.09 -3.25 -6.97
N PRO A 513 -38.09 -3.26 -7.84
CA PRO A 513 -39.04 -4.37 -7.96
C PRO A 513 -38.44 -5.60 -8.69
N ALA A 514 -37.27 -5.45 -9.30
CA ALA A 514 -36.54 -6.49 -10.04
C ALA A 514 -35.05 -6.12 -10.05
N PRO A 515 -34.14 -7.05 -10.37
CA PRO A 515 -32.72 -6.73 -10.53
C PRO A 515 -32.47 -5.54 -11.46
N ILE A 516 -31.61 -4.60 -11.07
CA ILE A 516 -31.20 -3.54 -11.95
C ILE A 516 -30.27 -4.09 -13.03
N ARG A 517 -30.49 -3.68 -14.28
CA ARG A 517 -29.70 -4.16 -15.42
C ARG A 517 -28.71 -3.10 -15.87
N LEU A 518 -27.44 -3.45 -15.86
CA LEU A 518 -26.31 -2.63 -16.28
C LEU A 518 -25.62 -3.29 -17.48
N ALA A 519 -25.87 -2.77 -18.69
CA ALA A 519 -25.37 -3.35 -19.93
C ALA A 519 -24.18 -2.55 -20.45
N LEU A 520 -22.98 -3.16 -20.47
CA LEU A 520 -21.75 -2.55 -20.95
C LEU A 520 -21.47 -2.95 -22.40
N GLN A 521 -20.88 -2.03 -23.17
CA GLN A 521 -20.49 -2.25 -24.56
C GLN A 521 -18.98 -2.26 -24.68
N HIS A 522 -18.40 -3.21 -25.41
CA HIS A 522 -16.96 -3.28 -25.69
C HIS A 522 -16.66 -2.33 -26.84
N VAL A 523 -16.29 -1.07 -26.53
CA VAL A 523 -16.26 0.06 -27.48
C VAL A 523 -14.87 0.39 -28.04
N ALA A 524 -13.81 0.01 -27.33
CA ALA A 524 -12.40 0.30 -27.68
C ALA A 524 -11.53 -0.96 -27.53
N PRO A 525 -11.81 -2.07 -28.24
CA PRO A 525 -11.08 -3.32 -28.09
C PRO A 525 -9.60 -3.16 -28.49
N ALA A 526 -8.68 -3.61 -27.63
CA ALA A 526 -7.24 -3.60 -27.82
C ALA A 526 -6.77 -4.84 -28.61
N ILE A 527 -7.14 -4.96 -29.87
CA ILE A 527 -6.90 -6.16 -30.68
C ILE A 527 -5.41 -6.49 -30.81
N GLY A 528 -5.03 -7.71 -30.42
CA GLY A 528 -3.66 -8.21 -30.46
C GLY A 528 -2.82 -7.76 -29.26
N TYR A 529 -3.44 -7.28 -28.18
CA TYR A 529 -2.76 -6.93 -26.94
C TYR A 529 -3.43 -7.61 -25.75
N PHE A 530 -2.64 -7.91 -24.74
CA PHE A 530 -3.16 -8.15 -23.39
C PHE A 530 -3.08 -6.88 -22.56
N SER A 531 -4.13 -6.63 -21.78
CA SER A 531 -4.20 -5.64 -20.72
C SER A 531 -3.45 -6.14 -19.50
N THR A 532 -2.38 -5.43 -19.09
CA THR A 532 -1.49 -5.93 -18.04
C THR A 532 -1.24 -4.91 -16.93
N GLU A 533 -0.83 -5.41 -15.76
CA GLU A 533 -0.51 -4.64 -14.56
C GLU A 533 0.71 -5.25 -13.85
N TRP A 534 1.71 -4.44 -13.49
CA TRP A 534 2.99 -4.94 -12.99
C TRP A 534 3.36 -4.41 -11.61
N HIS A 535 2.38 -3.78 -10.91
CA HIS A 535 2.58 -3.24 -9.57
C HIS A 535 1.26 -3.34 -8.78
N VAL A 536 1.12 -4.44 -8.02
CA VAL A 536 -0.14 -4.82 -7.37
C VAL A 536 0.14 -5.35 -5.98
N HIS A 537 -0.50 -4.78 -4.97
CA HIS A 537 -0.44 -5.19 -3.57
C HIS A 537 -1.73 -5.87 -3.12
N GLN A 538 -1.60 -6.80 -2.21
CA GLN A 538 -2.71 -7.46 -1.52
C GLN A 538 -2.29 -7.78 -0.07
N VAL A 539 -3.03 -8.59 0.65
CA VAL A 539 -2.81 -8.89 2.07
C VAL A 539 -1.40 -9.41 2.44
N GLY A 540 -0.61 -9.86 1.47
CA GLY A 540 0.81 -10.18 1.66
C GLY A 540 1.70 -8.94 1.86
N SER A 541 1.20 -7.77 1.56
CA SER A 541 1.87 -6.47 1.72
C SER A 541 1.45 -5.83 3.05
N PRO A 542 2.37 -5.25 3.83
CA PRO A 542 2.06 -4.68 5.15
C PRO A 542 1.10 -3.49 5.09
N ASP A 543 0.96 -2.87 3.94
CA ASP A 543 0.19 -1.64 3.72
C ASP A 543 -1.04 -1.85 2.81
N SER A 544 -1.41 -3.10 2.50
CA SER A 544 -2.63 -3.40 1.76
C SER A 544 -3.58 -4.32 2.55
N PRO A 545 -4.80 -3.87 2.89
CA PRO A 545 -5.80 -4.68 3.59
C PRO A 545 -6.60 -5.60 2.64
N VAL A 546 -6.32 -5.57 1.34
CA VAL A 546 -7.14 -6.25 0.33
C VAL A 546 -6.84 -7.74 0.31
N LEU A 547 -7.83 -8.55 0.65
CA LEU A 547 -7.69 -10.01 0.62
C LEU A 547 -7.44 -10.52 -0.80
N SER A 548 -6.70 -11.62 -0.92
CA SER A 548 -6.30 -12.22 -2.20
C SER A 548 -7.48 -12.48 -3.15
N GLU A 549 -8.62 -12.95 -2.64
CA GLU A 549 -9.83 -13.17 -3.45
C GLU A 549 -10.40 -11.85 -3.98
N GLU A 550 -10.48 -10.82 -3.13
CA GLU A 550 -10.96 -9.50 -3.51
C GLU A 550 -10.03 -8.86 -4.56
N ARG A 551 -8.72 -9.03 -4.42
CA ARG A 551 -7.75 -8.56 -5.41
C ARG A 551 -7.93 -9.24 -6.77
N LEU A 552 -8.24 -10.54 -6.81
CA LEU A 552 -8.56 -11.25 -8.05
C LEU A 552 -9.88 -10.78 -8.66
N ARG A 553 -10.90 -10.52 -7.83
CA ARG A 553 -12.16 -9.91 -8.29
C ARG A 553 -11.93 -8.51 -8.85
N SER A 554 -11.05 -7.73 -8.23
CA SER A 554 -10.63 -6.40 -8.70
C SER A 554 -9.95 -6.48 -10.08
N ALA A 555 -9.02 -7.43 -10.29
CA ALA A 555 -8.39 -7.67 -11.59
C ALA A 555 -9.42 -8.02 -12.67
N ALA A 556 -10.28 -9.00 -12.37
CA ALA A 556 -11.31 -9.46 -13.30
C ALA A 556 -12.29 -8.35 -13.69
N SER A 557 -12.78 -7.60 -12.69
CA SER A 557 -13.76 -6.52 -12.89
C SER A 557 -13.17 -5.29 -13.59
N SER A 558 -11.87 -5.04 -13.42
CA SER A 558 -11.14 -3.98 -14.12
C SER A 558 -10.69 -4.38 -15.52
N GLY A 559 -10.90 -5.64 -15.94
CA GLY A 559 -10.46 -6.13 -17.24
C GLY A 559 -8.94 -6.21 -17.38
N VAL A 560 -8.21 -6.48 -16.27
CA VAL A 560 -6.78 -6.77 -16.30
C VAL A 560 -6.61 -8.26 -16.60
N GLU A 561 -5.99 -8.56 -17.74
CA GLU A 561 -5.85 -9.94 -18.23
C GLU A 561 -4.62 -10.63 -17.68
N MET A 562 -3.51 -9.92 -17.44
CA MET A 562 -2.33 -10.49 -16.82
C MET A 562 -1.69 -9.48 -15.88
N PHE A 563 -1.26 -9.95 -14.70
CA PHE A 563 -0.60 -9.06 -13.74
C PHE A 563 0.46 -9.81 -12.91
N ALA A 564 1.40 -9.07 -12.34
CA ALA A 564 2.28 -9.60 -11.30
C ALA A 564 1.79 -9.12 -9.93
N VAL A 565 1.79 -10.03 -8.96
CA VAL A 565 1.61 -9.67 -7.55
C VAL A 565 2.96 -9.24 -7.01
N THR A 566 3.05 -8.05 -6.46
CA THR A 566 4.33 -7.44 -6.08
C THR A 566 4.25 -6.91 -4.65
N ASP A 567 3.85 -7.78 -3.71
CA ASP A 567 3.79 -7.42 -2.30
C ASP A 567 5.17 -7.02 -1.77
N HIS A 568 5.19 -6.06 -0.84
CA HIS A 568 6.42 -5.59 -0.19
C HIS A 568 7.12 -6.73 0.53
N ASP A 569 8.34 -7.03 0.08
CA ASP A 569 9.25 -8.02 0.67
C ASP A 569 8.60 -9.39 0.99
N TYR A 570 7.61 -9.77 0.16
CA TYR A 570 6.89 -11.03 0.25
C TYR A 570 6.58 -11.60 -1.14
N VAL A 571 6.90 -12.88 -1.38
CA VAL A 571 6.63 -13.51 -2.68
C VAL A 571 5.25 -14.12 -2.70
N SER A 572 4.32 -13.48 -3.39
CA SER A 572 2.95 -13.96 -3.56
C SER A 572 2.74 -14.69 -4.89
N ASP A 573 1.93 -15.75 -4.86
CA ASP A 573 1.43 -16.45 -6.04
C ASP A 573 -0.08 -16.65 -5.94
N LEU A 574 -0.85 -15.87 -6.68
CA LEU A 574 -2.31 -15.96 -6.74
C LEU A 574 -2.82 -16.88 -7.86
N GLN A 575 -1.97 -17.46 -8.71
CA GLN A 575 -2.42 -18.31 -9.82
C GLN A 575 -3.20 -19.56 -9.37
N PRO A 576 -2.84 -20.24 -8.27
CA PRO A 576 -3.67 -21.31 -7.74
C PRO A 576 -5.08 -20.88 -7.35
N LEU A 577 -5.22 -19.66 -6.81
CA LEU A 577 -6.52 -19.08 -6.44
C LEU A 577 -7.32 -18.63 -7.67
N VAL A 578 -6.66 -18.10 -8.71
CA VAL A 578 -7.31 -17.83 -10.02
C VAL A 578 -8.02 -19.08 -10.53
N LYS A 579 -7.34 -20.23 -10.51
CA LYS A 579 -7.92 -21.52 -10.94
C LYS A 579 -9.03 -22.02 -10.03
N LYS A 580 -8.87 -21.88 -8.72
CA LYS A 580 -9.89 -22.26 -7.74
C LYS A 580 -11.19 -21.47 -7.93
N LEU A 581 -11.09 -20.22 -8.34
CA LEU A 581 -12.24 -19.34 -8.61
C LEU A 581 -12.76 -19.42 -10.05
N GLY A 582 -12.14 -20.22 -10.92
CA GLY A 582 -12.57 -20.36 -12.32
C GLY A 582 -12.32 -19.11 -13.17
N LEU A 583 -11.34 -18.27 -12.81
CA LEU A 583 -11.04 -17.00 -13.47
C LEU A 583 -9.93 -17.08 -14.53
N GLU A 584 -9.42 -18.26 -14.85
CA GLU A 584 -8.27 -18.49 -15.73
C GLU A 584 -8.46 -18.04 -17.19
N ARG A 585 -9.72 -17.77 -17.60
CA ARG A 585 -10.05 -17.17 -18.90
C ARG A 585 -10.28 -15.68 -18.84
N ILE A 586 -10.16 -15.07 -17.68
CA ILE A 586 -10.43 -13.66 -17.43
C ILE A 586 -9.15 -12.95 -17.00
N THR A 587 -8.39 -13.57 -16.09
CA THR A 587 -7.16 -12.99 -15.58
C THR A 587 -6.14 -14.07 -15.26
N ARG A 588 -4.86 -13.70 -15.30
CA ARG A 588 -3.71 -14.53 -14.93
C ARG A 588 -2.81 -13.75 -13.98
N ALA A 589 -2.47 -14.36 -12.85
CA ALA A 589 -1.49 -13.83 -11.92
C ALA A 589 -0.10 -14.45 -12.16
N LEU A 590 0.93 -13.63 -12.15
CA LEU A 590 2.33 -14.07 -12.11
C LEU A 590 2.88 -13.82 -10.70
N PRO A 591 3.66 -14.74 -10.16
CA PRO A 591 4.30 -14.51 -8.87
C PRO A 591 5.42 -13.46 -9.01
N GLY A 592 5.48 -12.56 -8.05
CA GLY A 592 6.46 -11.47 -8.03
C GLY A 592 6.73 -10.97 -6.63
N ILE A 593 7.46 -9.87 -6.56
CA ILE A 593 7.84 -9.19 -5.32
C ILE A 593 8.12 -7.72 -5.61
N GLU A 594 7.82 -6.86 -4.67
CA GLU A 594 8.45 -5.55 -4.56
C GLU A 594 9.51 -5.61 -3.47
N VAL A 595 10.77 -5.41 -3.83
CA VAL A 595 11.89 -5.25 -2.90
C VAL A 595 11.96 -3.79 -2.50
N THR A 596 11.92 -3.51 -1.20
CA THR A 596 11.52 -2.21 -0.65
C THR A 596 12.58 -1.53 0.21
N PRO A 597 13.82 -1.33 -0.27
CA PRO A 597 14.82 -0.57 0.48
C PRO A 597 14.45 0.91 0.50
N PHE A 598 14.18 1.43 1.68
CA PHE A 598 13.75 2.82 1.87
C PHE A 598 14.76 3.86 1.35
N ALA A 599 16.03 3.54 1.36
CA ALA A 599 17.08 4.48 1.02
C ALA A 599 17.26 4.73 -0.48
N TYR A 600 17.01 3.71 -1.30
CA TYR A 600 17.29 3.73 -2.73
C TYR A 600 16.05 3.75 -3.62
N GLY A 601 14.86 3.56 -3.05
CA GLY A 601 13.64 3.35 -3.80
C GLY A 601 13.30 1.87 -3.96
N HIS A 602 12.14 1.58 -4.53
CA HIS A 602 11.55 0.26 -4.62
C HIS A 602 11.74 -0.36 -6.00
N PHE A 603 11.77 -1.70 -6.04
CA PHE A 603 12.03 -2.46 -7.26
C PHE A 603 11.12 -3.67 -7.39
N ASN A 604 10.38 -3.79 -8.48
CA ASN A 604 9.61 -4.98 -8.77
C ASN A 604 10.40 -6.01 -9.56
N ALA A 605 10.12 -7.27 -9.28
CA ALA A 605 10.67 -8.39 -10.05
C ALA A 605 9.64 -9.50 -10.27
N TRP A 606 9.59 -10.02 -11.51
CA TRP A 606 8.71 -11.13 -11.88
C TRP A 606 9.23 -11.90 -13.11
N PRO A 607 8.80 -13.19 -13.34
CA PRO A 607 8.20 -14.03 -12.32
C PRO A 607 9.26 -14.48 -11.29
N ILE A 608 8.88 -14.56 -10.02
CA ILE A 608 9.69 -15.15 -8.96
C ILE A 608 8.85 -16.22 -8.26
N GLN A 609 9.29 -17.50 -8.33
CA GLN A 609 8.54 -18.56 -7.69
C GLN A 609 8.69 -18.51 -6.17
N PRO A 610 7.61 -18.66 -5.41
CA PRO A 610 7.67 -18.72 -3.96
C PRO A 610 8.46 -19.96 -3.50
N LEU A 611 9.13 -19.83 -2.36
CA LEU A 611 9.82 -20.90 -1.66
C LEU A 611 9.15 -21.07 -0.29
N ASP A 612 8.24 -22.04 -0.19
CA ASP A 612 7.42 -22.23 1.01
C ASP A 612 8.22 -22.54 2.29
N ASP A 613 9.45 -23.05 2.14
CA ASP A 613 10.35 -23.34 3.27
C ASP A 613 11.32 -22.18 3.59
N SER A 614 11.09 -21.01 3.01
CA SER A 614 11.97 -19.84 3.19
C SER A 614 11.20 -18.65 3.79
N PRO A 615 11.86 -17.78 4.57
CA PRO A 615 11.23 -16.55 5.11
C PRO A 615 10.58 -15.76 4.00
N ASN A 616 9.39 -15.21 4.28
CA ASN A 616 8.58 -14.43 3.36
C ASN A 616 8.47 -15.08 1.96
N ARG A 617 8.40 -16.43 1.96
CA ARG A 617 8.35 -17.26 0.75
C ARG A 617 9.51 -17.03 -0.21
N GLY A 618 10.70 -16.75 0.34
CA GLY A 618 11.93 -16.56 -0.40
C GLY A 618 12.09 -15.16 -0.97
N ALA A 619 11.59 -14.16 -0.29
CA ALA A 619 11.85 -12.74 -0.56
C ALA A 619 13.35 -12.44 -0.56
N ILE A 620 13.73 -11.33 -1.15
CA ILE A 620 15.11 -10.85 -1.18
C ILE A 620 15.41 -10.19 0.16
N ASP A 621 16.36 -10.74 0.89
CA ASP A 621 16.88 -10.17 2.13
C ASP A 621 17.83 -9.00 1.82
N TRP A 622 17.24 -7.86 1.45
CA TRP A 622 17.98 -6.67 1.02
C TRP A 622 18.68 -5.94 2.19
N ALA A 623 18.25 -6.20 3.42
CA ALA A 623 18.85 -5.56 4.61
C ALA A 623 20.21 -6.14 4.97
N GLN A 624 20.56 -7.35 4.48
CA GLN A 624 21.85 -7.98 4.68
C GLN A 624 22.72 -7.90 3.42
N GLY A 625 23.32 -6.74 3.21
CA GLY A 625 24.28 -6.57 2.11
C GLY A 625 25.60 -7.32 2.33
N ALA A 626 26.41 -7.41 1.26
CA ALA A 626 27.72 -8.08 1.29
C ALA A 626 28.70 -7.53 2.32
N MET A 627 28.46 -6.32 2.85
CA MET A 627 29.29 -5.67 3.87
C MET A 627 28.76 -5.82 5.30
N GLY A 628 27.83 -6.76 5.54
CA GLY A 628 27.31 -7.04 6.89
C GLY A 628 26.15 -6.12 7.29
N ASP A 629 26.38 -5.08 8.08
CA ASP A 629 25.32 -4.21 8.62
C ASP A 629 24.73 -3.21 7.61
N LEU A 630 25.13 -3.29 6.34
CA LEU A 630 24.67 -2.37 5.29
C LEU A 630 23.66 -3.07 4.36
N ALA A 631 22.63 -2.34 3.98
CA ALA A 631 21.67 -2.80 3.00
C ALA A 631 22.30 -3.14 1.63
N MET A 632 21.70 -4.07 0.90
CA MET A 632 22.10 -4.37 -0.48
C MET A 632 22.04 -3.12 -1.35
N THR A 633 23.01 -2.97 -2.22
CA THR A 633 22.99 -1.95 -3.29
C THR A 633 21.98 -2.31 -4.37
N PRO A 634 21.54 -1.36 -5.20
CA PRO A 634 20.69 -1.66 -6.36
C PRO A 634 21.23 -2.79 -7.24
N ARG A 635 22.56 -2.85 -7.46
CA ARG A 635 23.18 -3.94 -8.22
C ARG A 635 22.99 -5.29 -7.55
N GLU A 636 23.29 -5.39 -6.27
CA GLU A 636 23.12 -6.64 -5.50
C GLU A 636 21.66 -7.10 -5.48
N ILE A 637 20.72 -6.16 -5.35
CA ILE A 637 19.27 -6.44 -5.40
C ILE A 637 18.88 -7.00 -6.78
N TYR A 638 19.31 -6.37 -7.89
CA TYR A 638 18.98 -6.87 -9.23
C TYR A 638 19.61 -8.23 -9.51
N GLU A 639 20.85 -8.46 -9.06
CA GLU A 639 21.52 -9.76 -9.15
C GLU A 639 20.77 -10.83 -8.34
N ALA A 640 20.34 -10.52 -7.12
CA ALA A 640 19.56 -11.42 -6.26
C ALA A 640 18.19 -11.75 -6.89
N MET A 641 17.47 -10.77 -7.42
CA MET A 641 16.22 -10.97 -8.16
C MET A 641 16.41 -11.92 -9.34
N ARG A 642 17.47 -11.74 -10.13
CA ARG A 642 17.78 -12.60 -11.28
C ARG A 642 18.20 -14.01 -10.85
N ALA A 643 18.94 -14.14 -9.77
CA ALA A 643 19.31 -15.42 -9.18
C ALA A 643 18.06 -16.19 -8.71
N ARG A 644 17.01 -15.49 -8.27
CA ARG A 644 15.69 -16.05 -7.95
C ARG A 644 14.85 -16.37 -9.19
N GLY A 645 15.33 -16.09 -10.39
CA GLY A 645 14.69 -16.45 -11.66
C GLY A 645 13.91 -15.32 -12.34
N ALA A 646 13.92 -14.10 -11.77
CA ALA A 646 13.24 -12.96 -12.36
C ALA A 646 13.69 -12.71 -13.81
N LYS A 647 12.74 -12.50 -14.69
CA LYS A 647 12.95 -12.11 -16.09
C LYS A 647 12.83 -10.61 -16.27
N MET A 648 12.00 -9.99 -15.45
CA MET A 648 11.78 -8.56 -15.41
C MET A 648 12.29 -8.01 -14.07
N VAL A 649 12.96 -6.87 -14.14
CA VAL A 649 13.34 -6.02 -13.01
C VAL A 649 12.92 -4.61 -13.38
N GLN A 650 12.06 -4.01 -12.56
CA GLN A 650 11.48 -2.69 -12.77
C GLN A 650 11.89 -1.74 -11.66
N ILE A 651 12.26 -0.51 -12.03
CA ILE A 651 12.35 0.60 -11.07
C ILE A 651 10.95 1.18 -10.88
N ASN A 652 10.44 1.14 -9.64
CA ASN A 652 9.11 1.62 -9.29
C ASN A 652 9.10 3.12 -9.01
N HIS A 653 7.98 3.78 -9.33
CA HIS A 653 7.69 5.20 -9.01
C HIS A 653 8.95 6.06 -8.79
N PRO A 654 9.87 6.15 -9.78
CA PRO A 654 11.27 6.57 -9.58
C PRO A 654 11.43 7.99 -9.02
N ARG A 655 10.41 8.85 -9.14
CA ARG A 655 10.39 10.22 -8.62
C ARG A 655 9.48 10.40 -7.40
N SER A 656 8.94 9.33 -6.84
CA SER A 656 8.14 9.38 -5.61
C SER A 656 8.97 9.84 -4.43
N THR A 657 8.43 10.77 -3.66
CA THR A 657 9.11 11.31 -2.47
C THR A 657 9.25 10.22 -1.40
N GLY A 658 10.47 9.91 -1.00
CA GLY A 658 10.79 8.92 0.02
C GLY A 658 11.01 7.51 -0.53
N PHE A 659 10.42 7.14 -1.70
CA PHE A 659 10.38 5.76 -2.19
C PHE A 659 10.95 5.58 -3.60
N GLY A 660 11.37 6.65 -4.27
CA GLY A 660 11.85 6.60 -5.65
C GLY A 660 13.38 6.64 -5.76
N GLN A 661 13.96 5.75 -6.61
CA GLN A 661 15.40 5.72 -6.82
C GLN A 661 15.93 7.03 -7.42
N PHE A 662 15.26 7.60 -8.40
CA PHE A 662 15.71 8.85 -9.02
C PHE A 662 15.52 10.04 -8.07
N GLN A 663 14.47 10.00 -7.26
CA GLN A 663 14.28 10.97 -6.21
C GLN A 663 15.41 10.89 -5.16
N ALA A 664 15.79 9.68 -4.74
CA ALA A 664 16.89 9.48 -3.79
C ALA A 664 18.22 10.01 -4.31
N PHE A 665 18.60 9.65 -5.55
CA PHE A 665 19.92 10.02 -6.10
C PHE A 665 19.95 11.43 -6.67
N PHE A 666 18.95 11.85 -7.42
CA PHE A 666 19.01 13.11 -8.17
C PHE A 666 18.40 14.30 -7.43
N ASP A 667 17.33 14.08 -6.68
CA ASP A 667 16.67 15.16 -5.95
C ASP A 667 17.23 15.28 -4.52
N ARG A 668 17.29 14.20 -3.75
CA ARG A 668 17.72 14.22 -2.36
C ARG A 668 19.23 14.30 -2.21
N ALA A 669 19.95 13.42 -2.91
CA ALA A 669 21.42 13.38 -2.85
C ALA A 669 22.09 14.40 -3.79
N ALA A 670 21.32 15.09 -4.65
CA ALA A 670 21.83 16.05 -5.63
C ALA A 670 22.94 15.50 -6.54
N LEU A 671 22.92 14.18 -6.81
CA LEU A 671 23.82 13.55 -7.74
C LEU A 671 23.41 13.83 -9.18
N SER A 672 24.30 13.63 -10.11
CA SER A 672 24.06 13.73 -11.55
C SER A 672 24.26 12.38 -12.24
N PHE A 673 23.75 12.23 -13.46
CA PHE A 673 23.93 11.04 -14.26
C PHE A 673 24.81 11.31 -15.48
N ASP A 674 25.89 10.53 -15.63
CA ASP A 674 26.72 10.53 -16.83
C ASP A 674 26.15 9.50 -17.82
N TYR A 675 25.40 9.98 -18.79
CA TYR A 675 24.79 9.12 -19.80
C TYR A 675 25.78 8.39 -20.71
N THR A 676 27.02 8.92 -20.81
CA THR A 676 28.09 8.30 -21.61
C THR A 676 28.69 7.08 -20.92
N ARG A 677 28.92 7.21 -19.59
CA ARG A 677 29.46 6.13 -18.77
C ARG A 677 28.37 5.27 -18.15
N ARG A 678 27.14 5.71 -18.23
CA ARG A 678 25.97 5.07 -17.61
C ARG A 678 26.14 4.86 -16.11
N THR A 679 26.53 5.93 -15.43
CA THR A 679 26.75 5.91 -13.97
C THR A 679 26.35 7.22 -13.32
N ILE A 680 26.14 7.18 -12.02
CA ILE A 680 25.91 8.38 -11.20
C ILE A 680 27.25 9.00 -10.79
N PHE A 681 27.29 10.31 -10.62
CA PHE A 681 28.44 11.04 -10.13
C PHE A 681 28.03 12.29 -9.34
N GLY A 682 28.92 12.79 -8.48
CA GLY A 682 28.70 13.98 -7.66
C GLY A 682 29.49 13.96 -6.38
N ASP A 683 29.09 14.78 -5.42
CA ASP A 683 29.74 14.84 -4.12
C ASP A 683 28.98 13.95 -3.12
N PHE A 684 29.33 12.68 -3.10
CA PHE A 684 28.71 11.68 -2.23
C PHE A 684 28.84 12.02 -0.74
N ALA A 685 29.88 12.81 -0.36
CA ALA A 685 30.08 13.23 1.04
C ALA A 685 29.06 14.29 1.50
N LYS A 686 28.45 15.02 0.56
CA LYS A 686 27.43 16.05 0.85
C LYS A 686 26.00 15.58 0.64
N ALA A 687 25.86 14.39 0.10
CA ALA A 687 24.54 13.86 -0.16
C ALA A 687 23.78 13.65 1.17
N SER A 688 22.52 14.06 1.20
CA SER A 688 21.61 13.86 2.33
C SER A 688 21.03 12.44 2.39
N VAL A 689 21.72 11.48 1.81
CA VAL A 689 21.44 10.04 1.95
C VAL A 689 22.21 9.54 3.17
N PRO A 690 21.69 8.59 3.94
CA PRO A 690 22.37 8.06 5.12
C PRO A 690 23.83 7.71 4.85
N ASN A 691 24.73 8.13 5.74
CA ASN A 691 26.17 7.95 5.58
C ASN A 691 26.59 6.48 5.39
N GLU A 692 25.79 5.55 5.93
CA GLU A 692 25.99 4.11 5.80
C GLU A 692 25.93 3.65 4.33
N ILE A 693 25.01 4.20 3.57
CA ILE A 693 24.80 3.89 2.15
C ILE A 693 25.91 4.45 1.27
N LEU A 694 26.36 5.65 1.59
CA LEU A 694 27.41 6.34 0.82
C LEU A 694 28.81 5.82 1.09
N ARG A 695 29.01 4.93 2.06
CA ARG A 695 30.28 4.23 2.30
C ARG A 695 30.52 3.10 1.32
N LEU A 696 29.50 2.70 0.56
CA LEU A 696 29.60 1.64 -0.44
C LEU A 696 30.37 2.15 -1.67
N PRO A 697 31.06 1.27 -2.41
CA PRO A 697 31.70 1.65 -3.66
C PRO A 697 30.67 2.29 -4.61
N GLU A 698 30.97 3.50 -5.11
CA GLU A 698 30.09 4.26 -6.03
C GLU A 698 29.57 3.43 -7.20
N GLU A 699 30.40 2.50 -7.70
CA GLU A 699 30.12 1.57 -8.79
C GLU A 699 29.01 0.55 -8.49
N SER A 700 28.67 0.33 -7.23
CA SER A 700 27.58 -0.60 -6.85
C SER A 700 26.24 0.09 -6.61
N LEU A 701 26.23 1.42 -6.47
CA LEU A 701 25.01 2.20 -6.23
C LEU A 701 24.15 2.38 -7.48
N TRP A 702 24.74 2.24 -8.68
CA TRP A 702 24.00 2.30 -9.93
C TRP A 702 24.22 1.04 -10.75
N ASP A 703 23.13 0.45 -11.22
CA ASP A 703 23.15 -0.65 -12.18
C ASP A 703 22.11 -0.35 -13.26
N ASP A 704 22.48 -0.53 -14.53
CA ASP A 704 21.62 -0.29 -15.70
C ASP A 704 21.06 -1.59 -16.31
N THR A 705 21.09 -2.69 -15.55
CA THR A 705 20.60 -3.99 -16.01
C THR A 705 19.09 -4.18 -15.79
N PHE A 706 18.40 -3.23 -15.15
CA PHE A 706 16.95 -3.24 -15.10
C PHE A 706 16.36 -3.12 -16.52
N ASN A 707 15.21 -3.72 -16.76
CA ASN A 707 14.61 -3.78 -18.10
C ASN A 707 13.25 -3.08 -18.21
N ALA A 708 12.68 -2.60 -17.10
CA ALA A 708 11.48 -1.79 -17.10
C ALA A 708 11.64 -0.57 -16.18
N LEU A 709 10.96 0.50 -16.52
CA LEU A 709 10.83 1.73 -15.75
C LEU A 709 9.35 2.05 -15.60
N GLU A 710 8.89 2.17 -14.38
CA GLU A 710 7.52 2.61 -14.11
C GLU A 710 7.42 4.11 -14.38
N VAL A 711 7.01 4.41 -15.59
CA VAL A 711 6.91 5.80 -16.07
C VAL A 711 5.68 6.48 -15.47
N TRP A 712 4.63 5.71 -15.26
CA TRP A 712 3.38 6.21 -14.71
C TRP A 712 2.89 5.28 -13.60
N ASN A 713 2.89 5.80 -12.35
CA ASN A 713 2.44 5.12 -11.15
C ASN A 713 1.17 5.80 -10.65
N GLY A 714 0.04 5.08 -10.67
CA GLY A 714 -1.24 5.53 -10.17
C GLY A 714 -1.65 6.96 -10.56
N PHE A 715 -2.59 7.51 -9.83
CA PHE A 715 -2.93 8.93 -9.88
C PHE A 715 -2.59 9.53 -8.52
N GLY A 716 -1.75 10.55 -8.48
CA GLY A 716 -1.53 11.31 -7.25
C GLY A 716 -2.89 11.75 -6.66
N THR A 717 -3.06 11.54 -5.38
CA THR A 717 -4.30 11.90 -4.68
C THR A 717 -4.38 13.38 -4.33
N SER A 718 -3.35 14.17 -4.63
CA SER A 718 -3.28 15.58 -4.29
C SER A 718 -3.59 16.47 -5.49
N ASP A 719 -4.61 17.24 -5.32
CA ASP A 719 -4.85 18.48 -6.00
C ASP A 719 -4.09 19.56 -5.19
N SER A 720 -2.82 19.83 -5.57
CA SER A 720 -1.90 20.62 -4.75
C SER A 720 -2.22 22.11 -4.76
N ASP A 721 -2.94 22.61 -5.76
CA ASP A 721 -3.35 24.00 -5.90
C ASP A 721 -4.85 24.22 -5.68
N GLY A 722 -5.63 23.16 -5.47
CA GLY A 722 -7.06 23.22 -5.16
C GLY A 722 -7.95 23.52 -6.37
N ASP A 723 -7.45 23.30 -7.59
CA ASP A 723 -8.21 23.59 -8.82
C ASP A 723 -9.11 22.41 -9.26
N GLY A 724 -9.05 21.29 -8.57
CA GLY A 724 -9.83 20.08 -8.83
C GLY A 724 -9.19 19.15 -9.87
N VAL A 725 -8.00 19.44 -10.35
CA VAL A 725 -7.23 18.60 -11.27
C VAL A 725 -6.19 17.82 -10.48
N VAL A 726 -6.14 16.51 -10.71
CA VAL A 726 -5.07 15.67 -10.15
C VAL A 726 -3.78 15.93 -10.92
N GLU A 727 -2.74 16.35 -10.23
CA GLU A 727 -1.48 16.71 -10.85
C GLU A 727 -0.67 15.49 -11.26
N LEU A 728 -0.28 15.45 -12.52
CA LEU A 728 0.57 14.44 -13.12
C LEU A 728 2.03 14.92 -13.30
N VAL A 729 2.47 15.87 -12.48
CA VAL A 729 3.83 16.46 -12.56
C VAL A 729 4.91 15.39 -12.45
N SER A 730 4.69 14.36 -11.65
CA SER A 730 5.60 13.22 -11.55
C SER A 730 5.73 12.45 -12.86
N LEU A 731 4.64 12.24 -13.60
CA LEU A 731 4.64 11.58 -14.90
C LEU A 731 5.54 12.32 -15.89
N ASP A 732 5.39 13.62 -16.05
CA ASP A 732 6.20 14.41 -17.01
C ASP A 732 7.69 14.40 -16.64
N ARG A 733 8.04 14.38 -15.35
CA ARG A 733 9.43 14.23 -14.90
C ARG A 733 10.02 12.86 -15.26
N VAL A 734 9.28 11.78 -15.00
CA VAL A 734 9.75 10.42 -15.31
C VAL A 734 9.80 10.18 -16.82
N LEU A 735 8.83 10.69 -17.61
CA LEU A 735 8.90 10.68 -19.08
C LEU A 735 10.17 11.38 -19.56
N ARG A 736 10.56 12.51 -18.97
CA ARG A 736 11.79 13.20 -19.31
C ARG A 736 13.04 12.36 -19.02
N ASP A 737 13.08 11.69 -17.89
CA ASP A 737 14.18 10.77 -17.55
C ASP A 737 14.26 9.62 -18.56
N TRP A 738 13.11 9.03 -18.91
CA TRP A 738 13.04 7.98 -19.90
C TRP A 738 13.49 8.48 -21.30
N PHE A 739 13.09 9.68 -21.73
CA PHE A 739 13.52 10.28 -22.98
C PHE A 739 15.04 10.56 -23.02
N ASN A 740 15.63 10.92 -21.89
CA ASN A 740 17.08 11.02 -21.76
C ASN A 740 17.77 9.67 -22.02
N MET A 741 17.22 8.59 -21.46
CA MET A 741 17.71 7.22 -21.69
C MET A 741 17.58 6.82 -23.18
N LEU A 742 16.42 7.04 -23.79
CA LEU A 742 16.20 6.76 -25.21
C LEU A 742 17.20 7.50 -26.10
N SER A 743 17.44 8.76 -25.83
CA SER A 743 18.38 9.60 -26.57
C SER A 743 19.81 9.07 -26.52
N MET A 744 20.21 8.42 -25.44
CA MET A 744 21.52 7.81 -25.25
C MET A 744 21.60 6.33 -25.68
N GLY A 745 20.52 5.78 -26.22
CA GLY A 745 20.48 4.37 -26.65
C GLY A 745 20.30 3.37 -25.50
N PHE A 746 19.79 3.83 -24.37
CA PHE A 746 19.42 2.99 -23.25
C PHE A 746 17.92 2.68 -23.32
N PHE A 747 17.58 1.56 -23.92
CA PHE A 747 16.20 1.18 -24.20
C PHE A 747 15.58 0.42 -23.04
N VAL A 748 14.84 1.11 -22.21
CA VAL A 748 14.08 0.59 -21.07
C VAL A 748 12.60 0.58 -21.44
N THR A 749 11.91 -0.48 -21.08
CA THR A 749 10.47 -0.62 -21.31
C THR A 749 9.69 0.31 -20.38
N PRO A 750 8.84 1.18 -20.94
CA PRO A 750 7.97 1.98 -20.10
C PRO A 750 6.81 1.13 -19.60
N THR A 751 6.44 1.27 -18.32
CA THR A 751 5.23 0.69 -17.75
C THR A 751 4.38 1.77 -17.12
N GLY A 752 3.08 1.52 -17.07
CA GLY A 752 2.12 2.25 -16.27
C GLY A 752 1.36 1.26 -15.43
N ASN A 753 1.28 1.53 -14.14
CA ASN A 753 0.67 0.65 -13.17
C ASN A 753 -0.08 1.45 -12.12
N SER A 754 -1.03 0.79 -11.45
CA SER A 754 -1.86 1.45 -10.45
C SER A 754 -1.19 1.56 -9.08
N ASP A 755 -0.27 0.64 -8.76
CA ASP A 755 0.29 0.54 -7.41
C ASP A 755 -0.83 0.42 -6.36
N THR A 756 -1.79 -0.46 -6.67
CA THR A 756 -3.07 -0.54 -5.96
C THR A 756 -2.90 -1.20 -4.59
N HIS A 757 -3.24 -0.47 -3.54
CA HIS A 757 -3.23 -0.96 -2.15
C HIS A 757 -4.64 -1.13 -1.59
N THR A 758 -5.63 -0.42 -2.16
CA THR A 758 -7.02 -0.45 -1.71
C THR A 758 -7.95 -0.98 -2.80
N SER A 759 -9.24 -1.11 -2.51
CA SER A 759 -10.24 -1.53 -3.50
C SER A 759 -11.10 -0.36 -4.02
N VAL A 760 -11.01 0.82 -3.42
CA VAL A 760 -11.87 1.98 -3.73
C VAL A 760 -11.09 3.13 -4.33
N SER A 761 -10.05 3.61 -3.64
CA SER A 761 -9.35 4.85 -3.99
C SER A 761 -8.34 4.71 -5.12
N ASP A 762 -7.75 3.57 -5.27
CA ASP A 762 -6.72 3.24 -6.28
C ASP A 762 -7.13 2.01 -7.10
N PRO A 763 -8.06 2.17 -8.06
CA PRO A 763 -8.58 1.05 -8.82
C PRO A 763 -7.49 0.38 -9.65
N MET A 764 -7.42 -0.95 -9.55
CA MET A 764 -6.46 -1.78 -10.27
C MET A 764 -6.50 -1.53 -11.78
N GLY A 765 -5.34 -1.43 -12.39
CA GLY A 765 -5.20 -1.19 -13.82
C GLY A 765 -5.48 0.26 -14.25
N MET A 766 -5.28 1.22 -13.35
CA MET A 766 -5.39 2.65 -13.63
C MET A 766 -4.17 3.42 -13.10
N PRO A 767 -3.22 3.74 -14.02
CA PRO A 767 -3.08 3.34 -15.44
C PRO A 767 -2.72 1.87 -15.63
N ARG A 768 -2.61 1.41 -16.87
CA ARG A 768 -2.19 0.05 -17.23
C ARG A 768 -1.28 0.01 -18.43
N THR A 769 -0.64 -1.15 -18.63
CA THR A 769 0.26 -1.43 -19.74
C THR A 769 -0.36 -2.44 -20.68
N TYR A 770 -0.59 -2.09 -21.94
CA TYR A 770 -0.97 -3.02 -23.00
C TYR A 770 0.27 -3.59 -23.67
N VAL A 771 0.35 -4.90 -23.76
CA VAL A 771 1.49 -5.65 -24.30
C VAL A 771 1.05 -6.44 -25.53
N ARG A 772 1.73 -6.22 -26.66
CA ARG A 772 1.43 -6.90 -27.92
C ARG A 772 1.69 -8.39 -27.82
N VAL A 773 0.72 -9.20 -28.29
CA VAL A 773 0.79 -10.65 -28.37
C VAL A 773 0.33 -11.13 -29.73
N SER A 774 0.72 -12.35 -30.11
CA SER A 774 0.31 -12.98 -31.37
C SER A 774 -1.13 -13.51 -31.32
N ASN A 775 -1.62 -13.82 -30.14
CA ASN A 775 -2.97 -14.32 -29.87
C ASN A 775 -3.49 -13.75 -28.56
N ASP A 776 -4.48 -12.87 -28.63
CA ASP A 776 -5.15 -12.21 -27.50
C ASP A 776 -6.41 -12.95 -27.03
N SER A 777 -6.61 -14.17 -27.47
CA SER A 777 -7.78 -14.96 -27.06
C SER A 777 -7.69 -15.34 -25.56
N SER A 778 -8.79 -15.16 -24.85
CA SER A 778 -8.94 -15.61 -23.45
C SER A 778 -8.66 -17.12 -23.26
N ALA A 779 -8.72 -17.90 -24.33
CA ALA A 779 -8.46 -19.35 -24.28
C ALA A 779 -6.96 -19.67 -24.07
N VAL A 780 -6.05 -18.75 -24.41
CA VAL A 780 -4.60 -18.97 -24.25
C VAL A 780 -4.02 -18.30 -23.00
N LEU A 781 -4.80 -17.45 -22.34
CA LEU A 781 -4.33 -16.59 -21.24
C LEU A 781 -3.64 -17.38 -20.10
N ASP A 782 -4.18 -18.53 -19.71
CA ASP A 782 -3.58 -19.39 -18.65
C ASP A 782 -2.39 -20.25 -19.14
N THR A 783 -1.93 -20.08 -20.39
CA THR A 783 -0.81 -20.89 -20.90
C THR A 783 0.55 -20.28 -20.55
N ALA A 784 1.55 -21.11 -20.27
CA ALA A 784 2.92 -20.66 -20.09
C ALA A 784 3.42 -19.87 -21.32
N ALA A 785 3.04 -20.29 -22.53
CA ALA A 785 3.43 -19.62 -23.77
C ALA A 785 2.95 -18.17 -23.85
N ALA A 786 1.72 -17.86 -23.38
CA ALA A 786 1.21 -16.50 -23.34
C ALA A 786 2.02 -15.63 -22.37
N ALA A 787 2.35 -16.14 -21.18
CA ALA A 787 3.20 -15.43 -20.24
C ALA A 787 4.62 -15.22 -20.77
N ASP A 788 5.22 -16.24 -21.41
CA ASP A 788 6.55 -16.15 -22.01
C ASP A 788 6.56 -15.12 -23.16
N GLU A 789 5.50 -15.03 -23.96
CA GLU A 789 5.37 -14.05 -25.03
C GLU A 789 5.25 -12.62 -24.47
N VAL A 790 4.43 -12.40 -23.45
CA VAL A 790 4.31 -11.11 -22.77
C VAL A 790 5.67 -10.69 -22.19
N ILE A 791 6.36 -11.58 -21.48
CA ILE A 791 7.69 -11.30 -20.93
C ILE A 791 8.70 -11.02 -22.05
N ALA A 792 8.63 -11.74 -23.16
CA ALA A 792 9.52 -11.50 -24.31
C ALA A 792 9.29 -10.11 -24.91
N THR A 793 8.03 -9.68 -25.06
CA THR A 793 7.69 -8.34 -25.54
C THR A 793 8.15 -7.26 -24.55
N LEU A 794 7.93 -7.43 -23.26
CA LEU A 794 8.38 -6.50 -22.21
C LEU A 794 9.92 -6.42 -22.15
N SER A 795 10.61 -7.54 -22.17
CA SER A 795 12.08 -7.55 -22.09
C SER A 795 12.76 -7.18 -23.39
N GLY A 796 12.03 -7.22 -24.52
CA GLY A 796 12.56 -7.04 -25.87
C GLY A 796 13.35 -8.25 -26.38
N LYS A 797 13.27 -9.41 -25.70
CA LYS A 797 14.01 -10.65 -26.05
C LYS A 797 13.21 -11.90 -25.72
N THR A 798 13.26 -12.89 -26.61
CA THR A 798 12.79 -14.24 -26.27
C THR A 798 13.71 -14.91 -25.23
N ALA A 799 13.26 -16.02 -24.66
CA ALA A 799 14.08 -16.86 -23.77
C ALA A 799 15.38 -17.36 -24.42
N THR A 800 15.43 -17.46 -25.76
CA THR A 800 16.60 -17.83 -26.53
C THR A 800 17.46 -16.64 -26.95
N GLY A 801 17.11 -15.42 -26.54
CA GLY A 801 17.87 -14.21 -26.80
C GLY A 801 17.58 -13.52 -28.13
N THR A 802 16.55 -13.98 -28.89
CA THR A 802 16.12 -13.31 -30.13
C THR A 802 15.43 -11.99 -29.80
N ASN A 803 15.80 -10.91 -30.49
CA ASN A 803 15.18 -9.60 -30.29
C ASN A 803 13.70 -9.62 -30.71
N VAL A 804 12.86 -9.02 -29.89
CA VAL A 804 11.42 -8.82 -30.11
C VAL A 804 11.10 -7.33 -30.00
N ALA A 805 10.16 -6.85 -30.79
CA ALA A 805 9.69 -5.46 -30.68
C ALA A 805 8.99 -5.25 -29.34
N ARG A 806 9.37 -4.18 -28.63
CA ARG A 806 8.65 -3.73 -27.42
C ARG A 806 7.42 -2.93 -27.84
N ASP A 807 6.43 -3.63 -28.38
CA ASP A 807 5.17 -3.03 -28.85
C ASP A 807 4.22 -2.89 -27.66
N ILE A 808 4.31 -1.72 -27.00
CA ILE A 808 3.69 -1.46 -25.70
C ILE A 808 2.98 -0.10 -25.74
N ILE A 809 1.83 -0.05 -25.11
CA ILE A 809 1.04 1.17 -24.90
C ILE A 809 0.72 1.28 -23.42
N VAL A 810 0.99 2.45 -22.82
CA VAL A 810 0.59 2.79 -21.47
C VAL A 810 -0.62 3.72 -21.53
N THR A 811 -1.69 3.41 -20.79
CA THR A 811 -2.94 4.16 -20.92
C THR A 811 -3.84 4.03 -19.68
N ASP A 812 -4.72 5.00 -19.50
CA ASP A 812 -5.87 4.98 -18.59
C ASP A 812 -7.23 5.05 -19.33
N GLY A 813 -7.22 4.97 -20.65
CA GLY A 813 -8.45 5.02 -21.47
C GLY A 813 -8.19 4.97 -22.99
N PRO A 814 -7.53 5.95 -23.58
CA PRO A 814 -7.29 5.98 -25.03
C PRO A 814 -6.39 4.82 -25.49
N MET A 815 -6.78 4.17 -26.56
CA MET A 815 -6.00 3.13 -27.23
C MET A 815 -5.41 3.66 -28.56
N LEU A 816 -4.11 3.42 -28.76
CA LEU A 816 -3.32 3.91 -29.89
C LEU A 816 -2.99 2.79 -30.88
N GLU A 817 -3.26 3.01 -32.15
CA GLU A 817 -2.70 2.21 -33.23
C GLU A 817 -1.79 3.12 -34.07
N VAL A 818 -0.54 2.70 -34.26
CA VAL A 818 0.42 3.45 -35.08
C VAL A 818 1.02 2.55 -36.12
N GLY A 819 0.84 2.94 -37.38
CA GLY A 819 1.35 2.21 -38.56
C GLY A 819 2.24 3.05 -39.44
N ALA A 820 3.25 2.43 -40.02
CA ALA A 820 4.07 2.99 -41.07
C ALA A 820 4.07 2.04 -42.30
N SER A 821 3.78 2.57 -43.50
CA SER A 821 3.73 1.77 -44.74
C SER A 821 2.86 0.49 -44.62
N GLY A 822 1.76 0.58 -43.85
CA GLY A 822 0.82 -0.53 -43.66
C GLY A 822 1.27 -1.61 -42.68
N GLN A 823 2.34 -1.38 -41.91
CA GLN A 823 2.83 -2.28 -40.85
C GLN A 823 2.78 -1.60 -39.47
N PRO A 824 2.62 -2.33 -38.40
CA PRO A 824 2.74 -1.77 -37.05
C PRO A 824 4.11 -1.11 -36.82
N ALA A 825 4.14 0.06 -36.19
CA ALA A 825 5.35 0.85 -36.01
C ALA A 825 5.87 0.88 -34.57
N ILE A 826 5.02 0.67 -33.56
CA ILE A 826 5.38 0.77 -32.13
C ILE A 826 6.46 -0.26 -31.79
N GLY A 827 7.54 0.18 -31.14
CA GLY A 827 8.67 -0.66 -30.74
C GLY A 827 9.57 -1.14 -31.86
N ARG A 828 9.37 -0.66 -33.09
CA ARG A 828 10.06 -1.13 -34.33
C ARG A 828 10.90 -0.05 -34.98
N VAL A 829 11.85 -0.47 -35.80
CA VAL A 829 12.62 0.41 -36.69
C VAL A 829 11.82 0.60 -37.96
N VAL A 830 11.56 1.85 -38.31
CA VAL A 830 10.91 2.29 -39.57
C VAL A 830 11.95 2.96 -40.44
N SER A 831 12.20 2.42 -41.63
CA SER A 831 13.11 3.04 -42.60
C SER A 831 12.44 4.24 -43.26
N ALA A 832 13.15 5.37 -43.29
CA ALA A 832 12.70 6.65 -43.86
C ALA A 832 13.81 7.33 -44.70
N THR A 833 14.50 6.55 -45.52
CA THR A 833 15.66 7.01 -46.37
C THR A 833 15.31 8.13 -47.35
N SER A 834 14.02 8.42 -47.54
CA SER A 834 13.59 9.63 -48.29
C SER A 834 13.76 10.93 -47.48
N GLY A 835 14.15 10.83 -46.22
CA GLY A 835 14.22 11.96 -45.30
C GLY A 835 12.88 12.36 -44.68
N THR A 836 11.81 11.61 -44.94
CA THR A 836 10.46 11.87 -44.42
C THR A 836 9.85 10.57 -43.93
N VAL A 837 9.32 10.56 -42.71
CA VAL A 837 8.50 9.47 -42.16
C VAL A 837 7.02 9.87 -42.14
N LEU A 838 6.17 8.93 -42.56
CA LEU A 838 4.71 9.05 -42.49
C LEU A 838 4.17 8.00 -41.52
N LEU A 839 3.54 8.43 -40.46
CA LEU A 839 2.89 7.56 -39.47
C LEU A 839 1.36 7.79 -39.49
N ASN A 840 0.62 6.72 -39.74
CA ASN A 840 -0.83 6.73 -39.56
C ASN A 840 -1.17 6.40 -38.10
N VAL A 841 -1.83 7.33 -37.44
CA VAL A 841 -2.24 7.20 -36.05
C VAL A 841 -3.74 7.12 -35.99
N THR A 842 -4.24 6.09 -35.31
CA THR A 842 -5.65 5.95 -34.95
C THR A 842 -5.73 5.94 -33.42
N VAL A 843 -6.67 6.70 -32.90
CA VAL A 843 -6.99 6.72 -31.46
C VAL A 843 -8.45 6.34 -31.29
N THR A 844 -8.70 5.35 -30.46
CA THR A 844 -10.06 4.95 -30.02
C THR A 844 -10.11 4.98 -28.50
N SER A 845 -11.14 5.58 -27.95
CA SER A 845 -11.33 5.67 -26.50
C SER A 845 -12.79 5.54 -26.13
N PRO A 846 -13.16 4.89 -25.02
CA PRO A 846 -14.50 5.01 -24.47
C PRO A 846 -14.89 6.48 -24.29
N ASP A 847 -16.16 6.79 -24.35
CA ASP A 847 -16.62 8.20 -24.30
C ASP A 847 -16.39 8.86 -22.92
N TRP A 848 -16.23 8.08 -21.87
CA TRP A 848 -15.87 8.57 -20.54
C TRP A 848 -14.39 8.97 -20.42
N ALA A 849 -13.51 8.53 -21.32
CA ALA A 849 -12.10 8.90 -21.37
C ALA A 849 -11.85 9.79 -22.62
N ASP A 850 -12.39 11.01 -22.57
CA ASP A 850 -12.30 11.97 -23.68
C ASP A 850 -10.87 12.48 -23.88
N PHE A 851 -10.48 12.67 -25.13
CA PHE A 851 -9.17 13.23 -25.49
C PHE A 851 -9.31 14.33 -26.55
N ASP A 852 -8.39 15.24 -26.57
CA ASP A 852 -8.40 16.40 -27.47
C ASP A 852 -7.06 16.69 -28.15
N THR A 853 -5.99 16.02 -27.74
CA THR A 853 -4.63 16.35 -28.20
C THR A 853 -3.80 15.09 -28.43
N ILE A 854 -3.08 15.05 -29.55
CA ILE A 854 -2.02 14.09 -29.85
C ILE A 854 -0.71 14.86 -29.90
N GLU A 855 0.29 14.41 -29.14
CA GLU A 855 1.62 15.00 -29.05
C GLU A 855 2.66 14.03 -29.61
N VAL A 856 3.66 14.54 -30.29
CA VAL A 856 4.79 13.78 -30.78
C VAL A 856 6.05 14.31 -30.12
N PHE A 857 6.72 13.45 -29.37
CA PHE A 857 8.04 13.71 -28.82
C PHE A 857 9.09 13.03 -29.70
N ALA A 858 10.24 13.66 -29.83
CA ALA A 858 11.37 13.16 -30.60
C ALA A 858 12.66 13.38 -29.82
N ASN A 859 13.77 13.02 -30.39
CA ASN A 859 15.10 13.23 -29.83
C ASN A 859 15.21 14.47 -28.96
N GLN A 860 15.67 14.30 -27.74
CA GLN A 860 15.91 15.39 -26.81
C GLN A 860 17.35 15.35 -26.31
N THR A 861 17.97 16.52 -26.13
CA THR A 861 19.30 16.59 -25.51
C THR A 861 19.19 16.11 -24.06
N PRO A 862 19.96 15.09 -23.68
CA PRO A 862 19.94 14.61 -22.30
C PRO A 862 20.29 15.71 -21.30
N GLN A 863 19.56 15.77 -20.21
CA GLN A 863 19.78 16.75 -19.12
C GLN A 863 20.72 16.20 -18.07
N THR A 864 21.61 17.04 -17.55
CA THR A 864 22.49 16.77 -16.42
C THR A 864 22.51 18.02 -15.51
N PRO A 865 22.05 17.94 -14.23
CA PRO A 865 21.42 16.78 -13.59
C PRO A 865 20.05 16.43 -14.16
N PRO A 866 19.61 15.17 -14.05
CA PRO A 866 18.28 14.74 -14.46
C PRO A 866 17.17 15.44 -13.65
N GLY A 867 15.99 15.60 -14.26
CA GLY A 867 14.79 16.08 -13.55
C GLY A 867 14.72 17.58 -13.29
N THR A 868 15.57 18.39 -13.92
CA THR A 868 15.54 19.87 -13.76
C THR A 868 14.43 20.56 -14.55
N VAL A 869 13.76 19.85 -15.45
CA VAL A 869 12.62 20.39 -16.26
C VAL A 869 11.32 19.78 -15.77
N THR A 870 10.38 20.65 -15.44
CA THR A 870 9.08 20.29 -14.88
C THR A 870 8.00 20.09 -15.96
N SER A 871 8.19 20.58 -17.18
CA SER A 871 7.24 20.41 -18.28
C SER A 871 7.90 19.84 -19.52
N LEU A 872 7.21 18.92 -20.18
CA LEU A 872 7.60 18.35 -21.45
C LEU A 872 7.08 19.18 -22.61
N VAL A 873 7.96 19.55 -23.54
CA VAL A 873 7.57 20.26 -24.77
C VAL A 873 7.65 19.26 -25.92
N PRO A 874 6.53 18.94 -26.60
CA PRO A 874 6.53 18.05 -27.75
C PRO A 874 7.19 18.69 -28.97
N LEU A 875 7.61 17.89 -29.94
CA LEU A 875 8.08 18.38 -31.23
C LEU A 875 6.92 19.08 -31.96
N ARG A 876 5.73 18.46 -31.92
CA ARG A 876 4.51 18.96 -32.58
C ARG A 876 3.27 18.39 -31.92
N CYS A 877 2.16 19.15 -31.96
CA CYS A 877 0.84 18.70 -31.55
C CYS A 877 -0.19 18.69 -32.66
N TRP A 878 -1.17 17.83 -32.53
CA TRP A 878 -2.47 17.88 -33.22
C TRP A 878 -3.53 18.05 -32.13
N THR A 879 -4.30 19.14 -32.17
CA THR A 879 -5.26 19.45 -31.08
C THR A 879 -6.55 20.06 -31.62
N THR A 880 -7.66 19.80 -30.90
CA THR A 880 -8.94 20.46 -31.16
C THR A 880 -8.94 21.91 -30.63
N ARG A 881 -7.98 22.25 -29.76
CA ARG A 881 -7.96 23.48 -28.94
C ARG A 881 -7.05 24.58 -29.50
N ILE A 882 -6.68 24.57 -30.77
CA ILE A 882 -5.74 25.58 -31.34
C ILE A 882 -6.08 27.01 -30.98
N ALA A 883 -7.37 27.38 -31.02
CA ALA A 883 -7.83 28.75 -30.75
C ALA A 883 -7.78 29.13 -29.27
N THR A 884 -7.70 28.17 -28.36
CA THR A 884 -7.79 28.37 -26.90
C THR A 884 -6.51 28.01 -26.15
N LEU A 885 -5.43 27.63 -26.86
CA LEU A 885 -4.14 27.35 -26.25
C LEU A 885 -3.59 28.61 -25.56
N ASP A 886 -3.34 28.52 -24.26
CA ASP A 886 -2.67 29.58 -23.52
C ASP A 886 -1.17 29.70 -23.87
N ALA A 887 -0.50 30.70 -23.34
CA ALA A 887 0.89 30.98 -23.63
C ALA A 887 1.87 29.89 -23.10
N ASN A 888 1.46 29.17 -22.06
CA ASN A 888 2.27 28.15 -21.40
C ASN A 888 1.93 26.72 -21.83
N ASP A 889 0.87 26.54 -22.63
CA ASP A 889 0.50 25.20 -23.13
C ASP A 889 1.66 24.57 -23.90
N PRO A 890 2.04 23.32 -23.59
CA PRO A 890 3.15 22.62 -24.27
C PRO A 890 3.02 22.62 -25.80
N CYS A 891 1.80 22.55 -26.32
CA CYS A 891 1.54 22.62 -27.77
C CYS A 891 1.80 24.01 -28.38
N LYS A 892 1.66 25.07 -27.57
CA LYS A 892 2.00 26.44 -27.98
C LYS A 892 3.50 26.68 -27.96
N LEU A 893 4.20 26.00 -27.04
CA LEU A 893 5.65 26.06 -26.89
C LEU A 893 6.41 25.14 -27.88
N ALA A 894 5.69 24.21 -28.53
CA ALA A 894 6.26 23.28 -29.49
C ALA A 894 7.02 23.98 -30.63
N PRO A 895 8.21 23.50 -31.04
CA PRO A 895 8.99 24.12 -32.10
C PRO A 895 8.27 24.09 -33.47
N LEU A 896 7.39 23.12 -33.69
CA LEU A 896 6.56 23.07 -34.90
C LEU A 896 5.13 23.49 -34.54
N ALA A 897 4.54 24.33 -35.43
CA ALA A 897 3.19 24.83 -35.18
C ALA A 897 2.18 23.69 -35.03
N PRO A 898 1.25 23.81 -34.09
CA PRO A 898 0.21 22.81 -33.88
C PRO A 898 -0.70 22.68 -35.12
N ALA A 899 -1.19 21.48 -35.34
CA ALA A 899 -2.14 21.14 -36.40
C ALA A 899 -3.53 20.85 -35.80
N VAL A 900 -4.58 20.97 -36.63
CA VAL A 900 -5.93 20.65 -36.24
C VAL A 900 -6.09 19.14 -36.07
N LEU A 901 -6.63 18.70 -34.93
CA LEU A 901 -7.14 17.34 -34.71
C LEU A 901 -8.66 17.35 -34.88
N ALA A 902 -9.19 16.36 -35.59
CA ALA A 902 -10.62 16.08 -35.60
C ALA A 902 -10.87 14.85 -34.71
N VAL A 903 -11.67 15.02 -33.65
CA VAL A 903 -12.11 13.93 -32.78
C VAL A 903 -13.62 13.74 -32.96
N ASP A 904 -13.98 12.56 -33.45
CA ASP A 904 -15.38 12.18 -33.67
C ASP A 904 -15.98 11.59 -32.40
N LYS A 905 -17.18 12.04 -32.01
CA LYS A 905 -18.04 11.32 -31.06
C LYS A 905 -18.88 10.33 -31.86
N ARG A 906 -18.62 9.05 -31.69
CA ARG A 906 -19.34 7.96 -32.37
C ARG A 906 -20.29 7.27 -31.42
N THR A 907 -21.48 6.90 -31.90
CA THR A 907 -22.51 6.17 -31.16
C THR A 907 -22.99 4.93 -31.92
N ASP A 908 -22.50 4.73 -33.15
CA ASP A 908 -22.73 3.52 -33.93
C ASP A 908 -22.01 2.30 -33.29
N ALA A 909 -22.31 1.09 -33.78
CA ALA A 909 -21.64 -0.11 -33.28
C ALA A 909 -20.11 0.04 -33.34
N PRO A 910 -19.37 -0.37 -32.28
CA PRO A 910 -19.81 -1.12 -31.10
C PRO A 910 -20.42 -0.30 -29.96
N GLY A 911 -20.52 1.02 -30.04
CA GLY A 911 -21.12 1.84 -29.00
C GLY A 911 -20.44 3.21 -28.81
N PRO A 912 -20.77 3.94 -27.73
CA PRO A 912 -20.31 5.31 -27.51
C PRO A 912 -18.80 5.37 -27.31
N ARG A 913 -18.09 6.08 -28.19
CA ARG A 913 -16.64 6.19 -28.19
C ARG A 913 -16.16 7.50 -28.80
N ARG A 914 -14.94 7.88 -28.45
CA ARG A 914 -14.16 8.92 -29.13
C ARG A 914 -13.24 8.28 -30.15
N PHE A 915 -13.11 8.89 -31.29
CA PHE A 915 -12.32 8.36 -32.38
C PHE A 915 -11.60 9.48 -33.14
N ALA A 916 -10.32 9.30 -33.41
CA ALA A 916 -9.56 10.20 -34.24
C ALA A 916 -8.62 9.39 -35.14
N THR A 917 -8.38 9.88 -36.33
CA THR A 917 -7.33 9.38 -37.21
C THR A 917 -6.58 10.56 -37.83
N THR A 918 -5.26 10.46 -37.84
CA THR A 918 -4.41 11.48 -38.45
C THR A 918 -3.16 10.87 -39.05
N THR A 919 -2.57 11.55 -40.04
CA THR A 919 -1.25 11.21 -40.57
C THR A 919 -0.23 12.20 -40.05
N ILE A 920 0.72 11.67 -39.30
CA ILE A 920 1.85 12.41 -38.75
C ILE A 920 2.98 12.38 -39.82
N THR A 921 3.40 13.56 -40.24
CA THR A 921 4.53 13.71 -41.14
C THR A 921 5.66 14.41 -40.40
N ILE A 922 6.82 13.76 -40.34
CA ILE A 922 8.04 14.30 -39.73
C ILE A 922 9.18 14.22 -40.71
N ASN A 923 9.88 15.34 -40.91
CA ASN A 923 11.06 15.41 -41.77
C ASN A 923 12.33 15.34 -40.91
N ALA A 924 13.37 14.70 -41.44
CA ALA A 924 14.66 14.55 -40.78
C ALA A 924 15.24 15.91 -40.30
N GLY A 925 15.02 16.98 -41.08
CA GLY A 925 15.47 18.33 -40.72
C GLY A 925 14.71 19.02 -39.60
N GLU A 926 13.57 18.47 -39.15
CA GLU A 926 12.74 18.98 -38.05
C GLU A 926 13.16 18.42 -36.69
N ILE A 927 13.99 17.35 -36.67
CA ILE A 927 14.35 16.61 -35.48
C ILE A 927 15.64 17.16 -34.88
N PRO A 928 15.69 17.39 -33.56
CA PRO A 928 16.91 17.80 -32.88
C PRO A 928 18.05 16.80 -33.07
N THR A 929 19.22 17.30 -33.48
CA THR A 929 20.42 16.48 -33.72
C THR A 929 21.56 16.92 -32.84
N ARG A 930 22.50 16.01 -32.56
CA ARG A 930 23.74 16.34 -31.87
C ARG A 930 24.65 17.16 -32.82
N ALA A 931 25.13 18.32 -32.33
CA ALA A 931 26.07 19.14 -33.10
C ALA A 931 27.31 18.34 -33.49
N GLY A 932 27.61 18.33 -34.81
CA GLY A 932 28.79 17.66 -35.39
C GLY A 932 28.63 16.19 -35.73
N LYS A 933 27.44 15.59 -35.67
CA LYS A 933 27.14 14.24 -36.15
C LYS A 933 26.30 14.30 -37.46
N THR A 934 26.71 13.51 -38.44
CA THR A 934 25.92 13.19 -39.65
C THR A 934 25.16 11.90 -39.39
N GLY A 935 23.88 11.91 -39.63
CA GLY A 935 22.98 10.80 -39.36
C GLY A 935 21.89 11.31 -38.41
N ASN A 936 20.65 11.26 -38.85
CA ASN A 936 19.53 11.93 -38.15
C ASN A 936 18.51 10.92 -37.70
N ASP A 937 18.95 9.75 -37.24
CA ASP A 937 18.04 8.77 -36.68
C ASP A 937 17.29 9.36 -35.51
N ALA A 938 16.06 8.94 -35.38
CA ALA A 938 15.18 9.45 -34.33
C ALA A 938 14.44 8.34 -33.58
N TRP A 939 14.16 8.59 -32.34
CA TRP A 939 13.04 7.94 -31.67
C TRP A 939 11.85 8.91 -31.67
N LEU A 940 10.66 8.36 -31.81
CA LEU A 940 9.41 9.08 -31.68
C LEU A 940 8.54 8.40 -30.61
N VAL A 941 7.96 9.17 -29.72
CA VAL A 941 6.93 8.72 -28.77
C VAL A 941 5.68 9.54 -29.04
N ILE A 942 4.55 8.86 -29.18
CA ILE A 942 3.25 9.49 -29.41
C ILE A 942 2.48 9.43 -28.08
N ARG A 943 2.05 10.60 -27.59
CA ARG A 943 1.17 10.72 -26.42
C ARG A 943 -0.18 11.29 -26.86
N VAL A 944 -1.23 10.76 -26.25
CA VAL A 944 -2.60 11.28 -26.33
C VAL A 944 -2.96 11.83 -24.96
N ARG A 945 -3.61 12.97 -24.90
CA ARG A 945 -4.16 13.51 -23.66
C ARG A 945 -5.49 14.20 -23.84
N GLY A 946 -6.28 14.24 -22.78
CA GLY A 946 -7.51 15.00 -22.65
C GLY A 946 -7.43 16.06 -21.57
N ASP A 947 -8.50 16.80 -21.38
CA ASP A 947 -8.67 17.84 -20.38
C ASP A 947 -9.84 17.54 -19.44
N ARG A 948 -10.44 16.34 -19.52
CA ARG A 948 -11.59 15.94 -18.71
C ARG A 948 -11.24 14.76 -17.84
N GLY A 949 -11.80 14.76 -16.63
CA GLY A 949 -11.64 13.63 -15.70
C GLY A 949 -12.28 12.34 -16.24
N ILE A 950 -11.66 11.20 -15.96
CA ILE A 950 -12.09 9.85 -16.36
C ILE A 950 -13.10 9.21 -15.39
N PHE A 951 -14.06 10.01 -14.92
CA PHE A 951 -15.16 9.52 -14.08
C PHE A 951 -16.11 8.59 -14.88
N PRO A 952 -16.63 7.52 -14.31
CA PRO A 952 -16.59 7.09 -12.89
C PRO A 952 -15.42 6.16 -12.53
N ILE A 953 -14.48 5.94 -13.42
CA ILE A 953 -13.35 5.04 -13.17
C ILE A 953 -12.47 5.61 -12.05
N MET A 954 -12.11 6.89 -12.17
CA MET A 954 -11.47 7.67 -11.10
C MET A 954 -12.43 8.73 -10.59
N SER A 955 -12.58 8.83 -9.28
CA SER A 955 -13.49 9.77 -8.62
C SER A 955 -12.77 10.71 -7.63
N ASN A 956 -11.44 10.59 -7.51
CA ASN A 956 -10.60 11.40 -6.62
C ASN A 956 -10.74 12.88 -6.92
N GLY A 957 -10.90 13.70 -5.88
CA GLY A 957 -11.04 15.16 -6.00
C GLY A 957 -12.40 15.62 -6.59
N ILE A 958 -13.00 14.85 -7.49
CA ILE A 958 -14.24 15.22 -8.20
C ILE A 958 -15.44 15.33 -7.25
N LEU A 959 -15.61 14.35 -6.37
CA LEU A 959 -16.79 14.27 -5.50
C LEU A 959 -16.75 15.23 -4.31
N SER A 960 -15.63 15.89 -4.05
CA SER A 960 -15.52 16.96 -3.05
C SER A 960 -16.12 18.30 -3.54
N ASP A 961 -16.27 18.50 -4.86
CA ASP A 961 -16.97 19.64 -5.44
C ASP A 961 -18.49 19.44 -5.33
N ALA A 962 -19.17 20.21 -4.49
CA ALA A 962 -20.60 20.09 -4.22
C ALA A 962 -21.49 20.26 -5.47
N ALA A 963 -21.11 21.12 -6.42
CA ALA A 963 -21.85 21.32 -7.66
C ALA A 963 -21.70 20.12 -8.59
N LEU A 964 -20.49 19.61 -8.72
CA LEU A 964 -20.19 18.42 -9.50
C LEU A 964 -20.83 17.18 -8.90
N PHE A 965 -20.75 17.00 -7.58
CA PHE A 965 -21.43 15.92 -6.87
C PHE A 965 -22.94 15.91 -7.13
N SER A 966 -23.60 17.09 -7.06
CA SER A 966 -25.01 17.22 -7.40
C SER A 966 -25.28 16.84 -8.86
N THR A 967 -24.43 17.24 -9.79
CA THR A 967 -24.55 16.89 -11.21
C THR A 967 -24.36 15.38 -11.43
N VAL A 968 -23.41 14.75 -10.73
CA VAL A 968 -23.21 13.29 -10.78
C VAL A 968 -24.44 12.53 -10.29
N LEU A 969 -25.11 13.00 -9.23
CA LEU A 969 -26.31 12.33 -8.69
C LEU A 969 -27.55 12.52 -9.58
N THR A 970 -27.76 13.70 -10.14
CA THR A 970 -29.03 14.05 -10.74
C THR A 970 -29.00 14.26 -12.25
N GLY A 971 -27.85 14.67 -12.79
CA GLY A 971 -27.66 15.01 -14.18
C GLY A 971 -27.65 13.82 -15.15
N THR A 972 -27.64 14.14 -16.43
CA THR A 972 -27.38 13.19 -17.53
C THR A 972 -25.88 12.91 -17.62
N VAL A 973 -25.48 11.85 -18.33
CA VAL A 973 -24.08 11.53 -18.61
C VAL A 973 -23.38 12.68 -19.36
N ASP A 974 -24.06 13.29 -20.33
CA ASP A 974 -23.52 14.43 -21.08
C ASP A 974 -23.30 15.67 -20.19
N GLU A 975 -24.19 15.92 -19.21
CA GLU A 975 -24.00 17.00 -18.22
C GLU A 975 -22.81 16.73 -17.30
N ILE A 976 -22.64 15.47 -16.87
CA ILE A 976 -21.47 15.07 -16.08
C ILE A 976 -20.19 15.31 -16.88
N HIS A 977 -20.10 14.81 -18.11
CA HIS A 977 -18.92 14.98 -18.94
C HIS A 977 -18.62 16.46 -19.22
N THR A 978 -19.66 17.30 -19.35
CA THR A 978 -19.47 18.74 -19.52
C THR A 978 -18.90 19.38 -18.26
N ALA A 979 -19.36 18.96 -17.08
CA ALA A 979 -18.92 19.49 -15.81
C ALA A 979 -17.50 19.02 -15.39
N LEU A 980 -16.97 17.97 -16.05
CA LEU A 980 -15.64 17.42 -15.78
C LEU A 980 -14.49 18.15 -16.49
N ALA A 981 -14.77 19.15 -17.32
CA ALA A 981 -13.73 19.91 -17.99
C ALA A 981 -12.75 20.52 -16.98
N HIS A 982 -11.47 20.23 -17.14
CA HIS A 982 -10.37 20.61 -16.23
C HIS A 982 -10.50 20.11 -14.79
N LYS A 983 -11.18 18.98 -14.58
CA LYS A 983 -11.39 18.40 -13.25
C LYS A 983 -11.07 16.91 -13.24
N GLY A 984 -10.42 16.47 -12.17
CA GLY A 984 -10.03 15.07 -11.95
C GLY A 984 -8.88 14.58 -12.83
N ALA A 985 -8.58 13.30 -12.77
CA ALA A 985 -7.51 12.68 -13.56
C ALA A 985 -7.86 12.71 -15.05
N PRO A 986 -7.04 13.33 -15.92
CA PRO A 986 -7.32 13.42 -17.35
C PRO A 986 -6.96 12.13 -18.07
N ALA A 987 -7.69 11.82 -19.15
CA ALA A 987 -7.37 10.67 -20.02
C ALA A 987 -5.99 10.84 -20.69
N GLN A 988 -5.16 9.82 -20.62
CA GLN A 988 -3.85 9.80 -21.28
C GLN A 988 -3.46 8.42 -21.82
N ALA A 989 -2.65 8.45 -22.87
CA ALA A 989 -1.97 7.25 -23.37
C ALA A 989 -0.65 7.63 -24.05
N PHE A 990 0.34 6.76 -24.00
CA PHE A 990 1.56 6.92 -24.80
C PHE A 990 2.13 5.58 -25.27
N THR A 991 2.92 5.62 -26.35
CA THR A 991 3.52 4.44 -26.95
C THR A 991 4.94 4.20 -26.46
N SER A 992 5.41 2.96 -26.54
CA SER A 992 6.84 2.69 -26.65
C SER A 992 7.44 3.44 -27.86
N PRO A 993 8.78 3.67 -27.89
CA PRO A 993 9.40 4.44 -28.97
C PRO A 993 9.25 3.75 -30.32
N ILE A 994 9.03 4.57 -31.33
CA ILE A 994 9.16 4.20 -32.75
C ILE A 994 10.52 4.69 -33.20
N PHE A 995 11.36 3.80 -33.69
CA PHE A 995 12.72 4.14 -34.13
C PHE A 995 12.73 4.44 -35.62
N ILE A 996 13.28 5.57 -36.03
CA ILE A 996 13.33 6.00 -37.41
C ILE A 996 14.77 5.95 -37.88
N ASP A 997 15.01 5.16 -38.92
CA ASP A 997 16.27 5.04 -39.63
C ASP A 997 16.20 5.90 -40.91
N PHE A 998 16.85 7.07 -40.90
CA PHE A 998 16.83 8.01 -42.00
C PHE A 998 17.95 7.79 -43.02
N ASP A 999 19.03 7.09 -42.69
CA ASP A 999 20.16 6.89 -43.56
C ASP A 999 20.24 5.46 -44.16
N GLY A 1000 19.48 4.52 -43.59
CA GLY A 1000 19.35 3.16 -44.12
C GLY A 1000 20.45 2.21 -43.63
N ASP A 1001 21.24 2.62 -42.63
CA ASP A 1001 22.31 1.78 -42.05
C ASP A 1001 21.91 1.11 -40.74
N GLY A 1002 20.64 1.27 -40.35
CA GLY A 1002 20.04 0.79 -39.10
C GLY A 1002 20.01 1.88 -38.02
N TYR A 1003 19.00 1.79 -37.12
CA TYR A 1003 18.78 2.81 -36.09
C TYR A 1003 19.97 2.94 -35.15
N ARG A 1004 20.39 4.17 -34.91
CA ARG A 1004 21.37 4.56 -33.90
C ARG A 1004 20.84 5.68 -33.04
N ALA A 1005 20.99 5.52 -31.74
CA ALA A 1005 20.53 6.55 -30.83
C ALA A 1005 21.27 7.90 -31.07
N PRO A 1006 20.54 9.02 -31.12
CA PRO A 1006 21.08 10.30 -31.60
C PRO A 1006 22.19 10.89 -30.76
N PHE A 1007 22.21 10.60 -29.47
CA PHE A 1007 23.20 11.11 -28.54
C PHE A 1007 24.09 10.01 -27.94
N ALA A 1008 24.00 8.78 -28.40
CA ALA A 1008 24.91 7.70 -27.99
C ALA A 1008 26.37 8.08 -28.22
N PRO A 1009 27.32 7.57 -27.38
CA PRO A 1009 28.72 7.90 -27.42
C PRO A 1009 29.37 7.63 -28.78
#